data_6013ffd71b7b619932109c7f3781dfb4
#
_entry.id   6013ffd71b7b619932109c7f3781dfb4
#
_cell.length_a   1.000
_cell.length_b   1.000
_cell.length_c   1.000
_cell.angle_alpha   90.00
_cell.angle_beta   90.00
_cell.angle_gamma   90.00
#
_symmetry.space_group_name_H-M   'P 1'
#
loop_
_entity.id
_entity.type
_entity.pdbx_description
1 polymer ?
#
loop_
_entity_poly.entity_id
_entity_poly.type
_entity_poly.pdbx_seq_one_letter_code
_entity_poly.pdbx_strand_id
1 'polypeptide(L)'
;MDKKNNQNDNPNKKKNIKSAIILLVVCLGITALFTSVMSRYKNGSQKKISYSKFLTMLDKGEIKKVQVADRKIYIEPKTQQNPLMKTTYYTVSMNDALLVNRLKEAEDNNKISSYEQQDSSGSNAILSVMVSYVLPFVLIYAMMYFVMRGIGKGGGMMGSVGKSNAKVYVEKKTGVTFADVAGQDEAKESLTEMVDFLHNPGKYIEIGARLPKGALLVGPPGTGKTLLAKAVAGEANVPFFSLSGSDFVEMFVGVGASRVRDLFKQAQSMAPCIIFIDEIDAIGKSRDSRYGGGNDEREQTLNALLAEIDGFDSSKGLVILAATNRPEVLDKALLRPGRFDRRVIVERPDLKGRVETLKVHAKNVKMDETVNFDEIALATSGAVGSDLANMINEAALAAVKAGREAVSQKDLLEAVEVVIAGKEKKDRILGEEEKKIVSYHEVGHAMAIAVQKNTEPVQKITIVPRTMGALGYTMQVPEEEKYLMSKEQMLSELVTLFGGRAAEEVVFNSVTTGASNDIERATQIARAMVTQYGMSERFGLMGLESVQNRYLDGRAVMNCSDATGALIDEEVKEMLKVAYDKAKKIIEDHREVMDEIAEFLIEKETITGKEFMEIYNKSLKKDELESVEANVEEDKEKTELSEAETVSEESSLKDAESQDAQKVTEKKDSEQTKQEE
;
A
#
# COMPACT_ATOMS: atom_id res chain seq x y z
N MET A 1 -11.65 35.85 -17.88
CA MET A 1 -10.43 36.52 -18.39
C MET A 1 -9.42 35.46 -18.74
N ASP A 2 -9.07 35.42 -19.99
CA ASP A 2 -8.48 34.32 -20.73
C ASP A 2 -7.12 33.85 -20.25
N LYS A 3 -7.00 32.54 -19.99
CA LYS A 3 -5.72 31.84 -19.90
C LYS A 3 -5.30 31.39 -21.29
N LYS A 4 -4.40 32.13 -21.94
CA LYS A 4 -3.67 31.68 -23.12
C LYS A 4 -2.68 30.58 -22.74
N ASN A 5 -2.99 29.37 -23.16
CA ASN A 5 -2.09 28.22 -23.19
C ASN A 5 -1.09 28.43 -24.35
N ASN A 6 0.13 28.80 -24.05
CA ASN A 6 1.23 28.90 -25.03
C ASN A 6 1.90 27.51 -25.14
N GLN A 7 1.33 26.62 -25.96
CA GLN A 7 2.05 25.47 -26.50
C GLN A 7 2.98 25.96 -27.61
N ASN A 8 4.27 26.05 -27.33
CA ASN A 8 5.31 26.24 -28.30
C ASN A 8 5.55 24.93 -29.08
N ASP A 9 4.63 24.59 -29.98
CA ASP A 9 4.76 23.52 -30.97
C ASP A 9 5.69 23.99 -32.09
N ASN A 10 6.94 23.55 -32.06
CA ASN A 10 7.91 23.84 -33.07
C ASN A 10 7.51 23.12 -34.39
N PRO A 11 6.98 23.84 -35.41
CA PRO A 11 6.39 23.24 -36.61
C PRO A 11 7.41 22.47 -37.47
N ASN A 12 8.71 22.73 -37.31
CA ASN A 12 9.77 22.05 -38.04
C ASN A 12 10.03 20.61 -37.56
N LYS A 13 9.76 20.28 -36.30
CA LYS A 13 9.91 18.90 -35.79
C LYS A 13 8.85 17.94 -36.36
N LYS A 14 7.60 18.38 -36.44
CA LYS A 14 6.51 17.58 -37.03
C LYS A 14 6.68 17.39 -38.55
N LYS A 15 7.27 18.34 -39.26
CA LYS A 15 7.55 18.24 -40.71
C LYS A 15 8.61 17.17 -41.02
N ASN A 16 9.69 17.11 -40.25
CA ASN A 16 10.79 16.16 -40.49
C ASN A 16 10.40 14.71 -40.17
N ILE A 17 9.60 14.49 -39.14
CA ILE A 17 9.09 13.13 -38.81
C ILE A 17 8.10 12.65 -39.87
N LYS A 18 7.20 13.51 -40.34
CA LYS A 18 6.29 13.18 -41.45
C LYS A 18 7.04 12.84 -42.71
N SER A 19 8.08 13.59 -43.06
CA SER A 19 8.92 13.34 -44.25
C SER A 19 9.69 12.02 -44.15
N ALA A 20 10.21 11.67 -42.98
CA ALA A 20 10.89 10.38 -42.76
C ALA A 20 9.91 9.18 -42.84
N ILE A 21 8.71 9.31 -42.29
CA ILE A 21 7.67 8.28 -42.39
C ILE A 21 7.19 8.12 -43.83
N ILE A 22 6.98 9.21 -44.55
CA ILE A 22 6.58 9.19 -45.98
C ILE A 22 7.68 8.52 -46.81
N LEU A 23 8.96 8.83 -46.58
CA LEU A 23 10.09 8.22 -47.28
C LEU A 23 10.13 6.69 -47.01
N LEU A 24 9.95 6.26 -45.79
CA LEU A 24 9.92 4.84 -45.38
C LEU A 24 8.76 4.10 -46.05
N VAL A 25 7.58 4.70 -46.10
CA VAL A 25 6.40 4.13 -46.77
C VAL A 25 6.60 4.03 -48.28
N VAL A 26 7.21 5.06 -48.90
CA VAL A 26 7.53 5.06 -50.33
C VAL A 26 8.57 3.97 -50.67
N CYS A 27 9.62 3.81 -49.86
CA CYS A 27 10.62 2.75 -50.07
C CYS A 27 10.04 1.35 -49.88
N LEU A 28 9.19 1.12 -48.87
CA LEU A 28 8.47 -0.14 -48.71
C LEU A 28 7.51 -0.39 -49.88
N GLY A 29 6.85 0.62 -50.36
CA GLY A 29 5.98 0.53 -51.56
C GLY A 29 6.76 0.17 -52.84
N ILE A 30 7.91 0.78 -53.07
CA ILE A 30 8.78 0.50 -54.23
C ILE A 30 9.36 -0.91 -54.15
N THR A 31 9.83 -1.37 -52.97
CA THR A 31 10.34 -2.74 -52.81
C THR A 31 9.22 -3.79 -52.97
N ALA A 32 8.02 -3.54 -52.45
CA ALA A 32 6.86 -4.39 -52.65
C ALA A 32 6.42 -4.44 -54.12
N LEU A 33 6.42 -3.31 -54.79
CA LEU A 33 6.12 -3.24 -56.23
C LEU A 33 7.17 -3.99 -57.06
N PHE A 34 8.46 -3.75 -56.79
CA PHE A 34 9.56 -4.44 -57.46
C PHE A 34 9.54 -5.95 -57.30
N THR A 35 9.33 -6.44 -56.05
CA THR A 35 9.22 -7.84 -55.77
C THR A 35 7.97 -8.46 -56.42
N SER A 36 6.86 -7.73 -56.47
CA SER A 36 5.63 -8.17 -57.15
C SER A 36 5.81 -8.26 -58.68
N VAL A 37 6.45 -7.27 -59.30
CA VAL A 37 6.74 -7.24 -60.73
C VAL A 37 7.72 -8.36 -61.08
N MET A 38 8.79 -8.54 -60.32
CA MET A 38 9.77 -9.61 -60.53
C MET A 38 9.18 -11.00 -60.31
N SER A 39 8.32 -11.19 -59.32
CA SER A 39 7.59 -12.42 -59.14
C SER A 39 6.67 -12.75 -60.29
N ARG A 40 6.00 -11.75 -60.89
CA ARG A 40 5.17 -11.93 -62.10
C ARG A 40 6.00 -12.18 -63.34
N TYR A 41 7.18 -11.62 -63.47
CA TYR A 41 8.09 -11.84 -64.61
C TYR A 41 8.74 -13.23 -64.53
N LYS A 42 9.09 -13.74 -63.35
CA LYS A 42 9.68 -15.05 -63.12
C LYS A 42 8.67 -16.21 -63.21
N ASN A 43 7.44 -15.98 -62.82
CA ASN A 43 6.33 -16.93 -62.81
C ASN A 43 5.35 -16.60 -63.97
N GLY A 44 5.86 -16.47 -65.21
CA GLY A 44 4.97 -16.53 -66.36
C GLY A 44 3.98 -17.65 -66.14
N SER A 45 2.68 -17.46 -66.46
CA SER A 45 1.56 -18.31 -66.06
C SER A 45 1.83 -19.80 -66.27
N GLN A 46 2.49 -20.47 -65.32
CA GLN A 46 2.73 -21.91 -65.35
C GLN A 46 1.50 -22.65 -64.78
N LYS A 47 0.81 -23.39 -65.64
CA LYS A 47 -0.34 -24.19 -65.20
C LYS A 47 0.03 -25.68 -65.12
N LYS A 48 -0.23 -26.30 -64.00
CA LYS A 48 -0.01 -27.73 -63.82
C LYS A 48 -1.11 -28.53 -64.57
N ILE A 49 -0.69 -29.51 -65.35
CA ILE A 49 -1.57 -30.45 -66.02
C ILE A 49 -1.23 -31.89 -65.60
N SER A 50 -2.19 -32.80 -65.74
CA SER A 50 -1.91 -34.26 -65.54
C SER A 50 -1.03 -34.84 -66.63
N TYR A 51 -0.25 -35.87 -66.30
CA TYR A 51 0.59 -36.59 -67.29
C TYR A 51 -0.21 -37.15 -68.44
N SER A 52 -1.40 -37.72 -68.18
CA SER A 52 -2.32 -38.20 -69.21
C SER A 52 -2.78 -37.09 -70.17
N LYS A 53 -3.04 -35.89 -69.64
CA LYS A 53 -3.39 -34.73 -70.47
C LYS A 53 -2.22 -34.24 -71.33
N PHE A 54 -1.00 -34.33 -70.83
CA PHE A 54 0.22 -34.08 -71.59
C PHE A 54 0.34 -35.05 -72.80
N LEU A 55 0.16 -36.34 -72.55
CA LEU A 55 0.20 -37.32 -73.64
C LEU A 55 -0.90 -37.11 -74.70
N THR A 56 -2.11 -36.78 -74.29
CA THR A 56 -3.20 -36.39 -75.17
C THR A 56 -2.88 -35.19 -76.03
N MET A 57 -2.26 -34.17 -75.48
CA MET A 57 -1.81 -32.93 -76.18
C MET A 57 -0.65 -33.24 -77.13
N LEU A 58 0.24 -34.22 -76.79
CA LEU A 58 1.31 -34.70 -77.62
C LEU A 58 0.75 -35.42 -78.87
N ASP A 59 -0.17 -36.32 -78.65
CA ASP A 59 -0.79 -37.09 -79.72
C ASP A 59 -1.61 -36.24 -80.72
N LYS A 60 -2.28 -35.17 -80.17
CA LYS A 60 -3.02 -34.17 -80.96
C LYS A 60 -2.16 -33.15 -81.67
N GLY A 61 -0.86 -33.12 -81.42
CA GLY A 61 0.04 -32.17 -82.03
C GLY A 61 -0.16 -30.70 -81.54
N GLU A 62 -0.73 -30.47 -80.36
CA GLU A 62 -1.01 -29.16 -79.77
C GLU A 62 0.22 -28.51 -79.10
N ILE A 63 1.32 -29.30 -79.03
CA ILE A 63 2.54 -28.91 -78.34
C ILE A 63 3.55 -28.35 -79.35
N LYS A 64 4.18 -27.22 -79.04
CA LYS A 64 5.24 -26.61 -79.82
C LYS A 64 6.62 -27.14 -79.41
N LYS A 65 6.92 -27.08 -78.09
CA LYS A 65 8.22 -27.46 -77.55
C LYS A 65 8.04 -28.17 -76.21
N VAL A 66 8.85 -29.22 -75.97
CA VAL A 66 8.91 -29.97 -74.73
C VAL A 66 10.30 -29.77 -74.10
N GLN A 67 10.38 -29.42 -72.84
CA GLN A 67 11.63 -29.39 -72.09
C GLN A 67 11.50 -30.33 -70.87
N VAL A 68 12.38 -31.31 -70.84
CA VAL A 68 12.42 -32.32 -69.77
C VAL A 68 13.47 -31.88 -68.71
N ALA A 69 13.07 -31.63 -67.51
CA ALA A 69 13.94 -31.42 -66.35
C ALA A 69 13.78 -32.63 -65.40
N ASP A 70 14.70 -32.84 -64.47
CA ASP A 70 14.79 -34.04 -63.60
C ASP A 70 13.46 -34.54 -62.99
N ARG A 71 12.57 -33.65 -62.65
CA ARG A 71 11.28 -33.99 -62.02
C ARG A 71 10.05 -33.38 -62.67
N LYS A 72 10.24 -32.53 -63.72
CA LYS A 72 9.16 -31.81 -64.38
C LYS A 72 9.36 -31.78 -65.90
N ILE A 73 8.27 -31.90 -66.60
CA ILE A 73 8.24 -31.71 -68.07
C ILE A 73 7.51 -30.37 -68.31
N TYR A 74 8.19 -29.42 -68.90
CA TYR A 74 7.63 -28.14 -69.31
C TYR A 74 7.18 -28.23 -70.77
N ILE A 75 6.00 -27.66 -71.01
CA ILE A 75 5.29 -27.83 -72.29
C ILE A 75 4.89 -26.45 -72.79
N GLU A 76 5.39 -26.09 -74.01
CA GLU A 76 4.99 -24.86 -74.67
C GLU A 76 3.93 -25.18 -75.72
N PRO A 77 2.68 -24.67 -75.63
CA PRO A 77 1.62 -24.99 -76.63
C PRO A 77 1.83 -24.18 -77.89
N LYS A 78 1.32 -24.74 -79.06
CA LYS A 78 1.37 -24.09 -80.40
C LYS A 78 0.49 -22.80 -80.42
N THR A 79 -0.66 -22.83 -79.75
CA THR A 79 -1.61 -21.73 -79.74
C THR A 79 -1.52 -20.99 -78.40
N GLN A 80 -1.07 -19.77 -78.39
CA GLN A 80 -1.02 -18.92 -77.20
C GLN A 80 -2.20 -17.96 -77.23
N GLN A 81 -3.01 -17.93 -76.15
CA GLN A 81 -4.19 -17.08 -76.06
C GLN A 81 -3.87 -15.59 -75.80
N ASN A 82 -2.63 -15.24 -75.47
CA ASN A 82 -2.25 -13.84 -75.21
C ASN A 82 -0.79 -13.56 -75.58
N PRO A 83 -0.48 -12.63 -76.49
CA PRO A 83 0.90 -12.34 -76.97
C PRO A 83 1.83 -11.80 -75.87
N LEU A 84 1.28 -11.18 -74.83
CA LEU A 84 2.03 -10.52 -73.72
C LEU A 84 2.34 -11.44 -72.54
N MET A 85 1.69 -12.63 -72.45
CA MET A 85 1.90 -13.60 -71.35
C MET A 85 2.08 -15.03 -71.94
N LYS A 86 3.31 -15.50 -72.02
CA LYS A 86 3.60 -16.86 -72.39
C LYS A 86 3.06 -17.85 -71.33
N THR A 87 2.02 -18.57 -71.67
CA THR A 87 1.50 -19.64 -70.80
C THR A 87 2.27 -20.92 -71.04
N THR A 88 2.99 -21.43 -70.06
CA THR A 88 3.72 -22.70 -70.13
C THR A 88 3.00 -23.71 -69.23
N TYR A 89 2.70 -24.87 -69.74
CA TYR A 89 2.18 -25.97 -68.93
C TYR A 89 3.32 -26.78 -68.33
N TYR A 90 3.11 -27.37 -67.16
CA TYR A 90 4.08 -28.33 -66.65
C TYR A 90 3.37 -29.54 -66.04
N THR A 91 4.03 -30.69 -66.16
CA THR A 91 3.62 -31.91 -65.47
C THR A 91 4.82 -32.53 -64.76
N VAL A 92 4.53 -33.44 -63.79
CA VAL A 92 5.59 -34.19 -63.09
C VAL A 92 6.03 -35.33 -64.01
N SER A 93 7.35 -35.48 -64.17
CA SER A 93 7.92 -36.61 -64.91
C SER A 93 7.54 -37.94 -64.20
N MET A 94 6.85 -38.79 -64.87
CA MET A 94 6.67 -40.20 -64.47
C MET A 94 7.82 -41.00 -65.10
N ASN A 95 8.39 -41.99 -64.40
CA ASN A 95 9.46 -42.83 -64.97
C ASN A 95 8.92 -43.70 -66.15
N ASP A 96 8.54 -43.04 -67.24
CA ASP A 96 8.08 -43.64 -68.45
C ASP A 96 9.28 -43.90 -69.36
N ALA A 97 9.74 -45.17 -69.43
CA ALA A 97 10.87 -45.57 -70.26
C ALA A 97 10.62 -45.39 -71.77
N LEU A 98 9.37 -45.21 -72.17
CA LEU A 98 8.99 -44.97 -73.56
C LEU A 98 8.83 -43.48 -73.92
N LEU A 99 8.96 -42.57 -72.96
CA LEU A 99 8.76 -41.12 -73.17
C LEU A 99 9.67 -40.57 -74.28
N VAL A 100 10.94 -40.93 -74.25
CA VAL A 100 11.91 -40.46 -75.26
C VAL A 100 11.54 -40.94 -76.64
N ASN A 101 11.13 -42.22 -76.79
CA ASN A 101 10.69 -42.79 -78.05
C ASN A 101 9.42 -42.10 -78.59
N ARG A 102 8.46 -41.82 -77.72
CA ARG A 102 7.22 -41.06 -78.05
C ARG A 102 7.51 -39.60 -78.42
N LEU A 103 8.45 -38.98 -77.80
CA LEU A 103 8.87 -37.61 -78.16
C LEU A 103 9.58 -37.58 -79.50
N LYS A 104 10.42 -38.55 -79.77
CA LYS A 104 11.08 -38.71 -81.06
C LYS A 104 10.08 -39.01 -82.20
N GLU A 105 9.15 -39.92 -81.95
CA GLU A 105 8.09 -40.23 -82.96
C GLU A 105 7.18 -39.02 -83.18
N ALA A 106 6.90 -38.21 -82.16
CA ALA A 106 6.12 -36.96 -82.25
C ALA A 106 6.90 -35.87 -83.02
N GLU A 107 8.21 -35.81 -82.93
CA GLU A 107 9.07 -34.89 -83.69
C GLU A 107 9.16 -35.34 -85.16
N ASP A 108 9.43 -36.61 -85.38
CA ASP A 108 9.51 -37.22 -86.76
C ASP A 108 8.18 -37.05 -87.54
N ASN A 109 7.04 -37.10 -86.84
CA ASN A 109 5.70 -36.86 -87.41
C ASN A 109 5.29 -35.38 -87.43
N ASN A 110 6.19 -34.43 -87.21
CA ASN A 110 5.94 -32.97 -87.12
C ASN A 110 4.85 -32.54 -86.13
N LYS A 111 4.56 -33.33 -85.10
CA LYS A 111 3.59 -33.03 -84.06
C LYS A 111 4.16 -32.04 -83.05
N ILE A 112 5.50 -32.10 -82.81
CA ILE A 112 6.25 -31.12 -82.00
C ILE A 112 7.41 -30.53 -82.79
N SER A 113 7.87 -29.32 -82.45
CA SER A 113 8.97 -28.69 -83.16
C SER A 113 10.35 -29.08 -82.61
N SER A 114 10.46 -29.37 -81.35
CA SER A 114 11.69 -29.84 -80.66
C SER A 114 11.42 -30.35 -79.27
N TYR A 115 12.27 -31.27 -78.81
CA TYR A 115 12.37 -31.60 -77.38
C TYR A 115 13.82 -31.46 -76.89
N GLU A 116 13.99 -31.01 -75.67
CA GLU A 116 15.30 -30.76 -75.10
C GLU A 116 15.32 -31.21 -73.62
N GLN A 117 16.49 -31.66 -73.17
CA GLN A 117 16.74 -31.84 -71.76
C GLN A 117 17.30 -30.49 -71.19
N GLN A 118 16.71 -29.99 -70.15
CA GLN A 118 17.17 -28.75 -69.55
C GLN A 118 18.39 -29.03 -68.65
N ASP A 119 19.55 -28.59 -69.09
CA ASP A 119 20.77 -28.58 -68.27
C ASP A 119 20.65 -27.59 -67.13
N SER A 120 20.84 -28.06 -65.89
CA SER A 120 20.83 -27.22 -64.68
C SER A 120 22.15 -26.48 -64.45
N SER A 121 22.95 -26.25 -65.48
CA SER A 121 24.23 -25.57 -65.38
C SER A 121 24.11 -24.04 -65.39
N GLY A 122 24.20 -23.50 -64.32
CA GLY A 122 24.82 -22.51 -63.49
C GLY A 122 25.06 -21.10 -63.96
N SER A 123 24.84 -20.58 -65.15
CA SER A 123 25.24 -19.21 -65.48
C SER A 123 24.19 -18.14 -65.11
N ASN A 124 22.94 -18.46 -65.02
CA ASN A 124 21.87 -17.52 -64.63
C ASN A 124 21.50 -17.56 -63.13
N ALA A 125 21.97 -18.57 -62.39
CA ALA A 125 21.69 -18.71 -60.96
C ALA A 125 22.40 -17.60 -60.16
N ILE A 126 23.66 -17.30 -60.49
CA ILE A 126 24.44 -16.27 -59.80
C ILE A 126 23.83 -14.88 -60.03
N LEU A 127 23.44 -14.54 -61.23
CA LEU A 127 22.79 -13.28 -61.56
C LEU A 127 21.43 -13.13 -60.84
N SER A 128 20.68 -14.24 -60.77
CA SER A 128 19.38 -14.21 -60.10
C SER A 128 19.49 -14.10 -58.58
N VAL A 129 20.53 -14.66 -57.97
CA VAL A 129 20.86 -14.51 -56.53
C VAL A 129 21.33 -13.10 -56.26
N MET A 130 22.21 -12.53 -57.08
CA MET A 130 22.69 -11.14 -56.97
C MET A 130 21.52 -10.13 -57.01
N VAL A 131 20.61 -10.26 -57.97
CA VAL A 131 19.47 -9.34 -58.11
C VAL A 131 18.41 -9.56 -57.04
N SER A 132 18.20 -10.81 -56.60
CA SER A 132 17.14 -11.09 -55.62
C SER A 132 17.55 -10.82 -54.17
N TYR A 133 18.82 -10.95 -53.85
CA TYR A 133 19.31 -10.85 -52.45
C TYR A 133 20.30 -9.69 -52.27
N VAL A 134 21.25 -9.47 -53.15
CA VAL A 134 22.28 -8.44 -52.96
C VAL A 134 21.76 -7.04 -53.26
N LEU A 135 20.98 -6.87 -54.32
CA LEU A 135 20.45 -5.54 -54.72
C LEU A 135 19.57 -4.89 -53.63
N PRO A 136 18.64 -5.60 -52.94
CA PRO A 136 17.89 -5.04 -51.84
C PRO A 136 18.78 -4.57 -50.68
N PHE A 137 19.83 -5.36 -50.33
CA PHE A 137 20.77 -4.97 -49.28
C PHE A 137 21.59 -3.75 -49.65
N VAL A 138 22.01 -3.63 -50.91
CA VAL A 138 22.72 -2.42 -51.41
C VAL A 138 21.81 -1.20 -51.37
N LEU A 139 20.54 -1.35 -51.73
CA LEU A 139 19.55 -0.27 -51.63
C LEU A 139 19.28 0.15 -50.20
N ILE A 140 19.14 -0.83 -49.28
CA ILE A 140 18.99 -0.55 -47.84
C ILE A 140 20.24 0.15 -47.30
N TYR A 141 21.43 -0.33 -47.66
CA TYR A 141 22.69 0.30 -47.24
C TYR A 141 22.85 1.73 -47.78
N ALA A 142 22.54 1.94 -49.06
CA ALA A 142 22.55 3.27 -49.66
C ALA A 142 21.54 4.22 -49.00
N MET A 143 20.33 3.71 -48.71
CA MET A 143 19.31 4.46 -47.98
C MET A 143 19.77 4.79 -46.55
N MET A 144 20.34 3.82 -45.83
CA MET A 144 20.92 4.03 -44.50
C MET A 144 22.07 5.03 -44.53
N TYR A 145 22.94 5.00 -45.54
CA TYR A 145 24.01 5.97 -45.77
C TYR A 145 23.45 7.39 -45.99
N PHE A 146 22.42 7.56 -46.83
CA PHE A 146 21.77 8.84 -47.05
C PHE A 146 21.03 9.36 -45.81
N VAL A 147 20.39 8.48 -45.06
CA VAL A 147 19.76 8.84 -43.76
C VAL A 147 20.82 9.24 -42.73
N MET A 148 21.92 8.50 -42.62
CA MET A 148 23.03 8.86 -41.72
C MET A 148 23.73 10.16 -42.16
N ARG A 149 23.88 10.40 -43.46
CA ARG A 149 24.46 11.65 -43.97
C ARG A 149 23.53 12.85 -43.78
N GLY A 150 22.21 12.64 -43.83
CA GLY A 150 21.18 13.64 -43.48
C GLY A 150 21.15 13.96 -41.99
N ILE A 151 21.39 12.98 -41.15
CA ILE A 151 21.50 13.12 -39.69
C ILE A 151 22.82 13.79 -39.29
N GLY A 152 23.91 13.56 -40.02
CA GLY A 152 25.24 14.12 -39.74
C GLY A 152 25.40 15.61 -40.02
N LYS A 153 24.55 16.24 -40.86
CA LYS A 153 24.52 17.67 -41.09
C LYS A 153 23.56 18.48 -40.22
N GLY A 154 22.69 17.78 -39.45
CA GLY A 154 21.84 18.38 -38.42
C GLY A 154 22.19 17.78 -37.06
N GLY A 155 23.35 18.09 -36.51
CA GLY A 155 23.83 17.59 -35.23
C GLY A 155 22.77 17.71 -34.14
N GLY A 156 22.10 16.59 -33.77
CA GLY A 156 21.12 16.66 -32.68
C GLY A 156 20.28 15.47 -32.31
N MET A 157 20.32 14.32 -32.98
CA MET A 157 19.39 13.26 -32.63
C MET A 157 19.96 12.19 -31.68
N MET A 158 21.25 11.98 -31.66
CA MET A 158 21.92 11.06 -30.72
C MET A 158 22.55 11.77 -29.51
N GLY A 159 22.77 13.11 -29.62
CA GLY A 159 23.23 13.93 -28.49
C GLY A 159 22.13 14.40 -27.54
N SER A 160 20.83 14.19 -27.85
CA SER A 160 19.72 14.58 -26.96
C SER A 160 19.11 13.43 -26.15
N VAL A 161 19.49 12.20 -26.37
CA VAL A 161 19.09 11.07 -25.53
C VAL A 161 19.74 11.16 -24.14
N GLY A 162 20.88 11.87 -24.01
CA GLY A 162 21.55 12.13 -22.74
C GLY A 162 21.19 13.45 -22.05
N LYS A 163 20.49 14.38 -22.76
CA LYS A 163 19.98 15.59 -22.11
C LYS A 163 18.57 15.34 -21.61
N SER A 164 18.48 14.89 -20.41
CA SER A 164 17.24 14.76 -19.67
C SER A 164 16.58 16.14 -19.56
N ASN A 165 15.39 16.33 -20.15
CA ASN A 165 14.48 17.40 -19.78
C ASN A 165 13.76 17.03 -18.46
N ALA A 166 14.48 16.51 -17.46
CA ALA A 166 13.93 16.40 -16.13
C ALA A 166 13.58 17.82 -15.68
N LYS A 167 12.32 18.04 -15.39
CA LYS A 167 11.87 19.28 -14.77
C LYS A 167 12.41 19.28 -13.34
N VAL A 168 13.61 19.81 -13.17
CA VAL A 168 14.11 20.15 -11.83
C VAL A 168 13.19 21.27 -11.33
N TYR A 169 12.42 20.99 -10.31
CA TYR A 169 11.60 22.01 -9.67
C TYR A 169 12.53 22.90 -8.85
N VAL A 170 12.83 24.07 -9.38
CA VAL A 170 13.59 25.11 -8.69
C VAL A 170 12.62 26.16 -8.17
N GLU A 171 12.40 26.17 -6.89
CA GLU A 171 11.66 27.25 -6.20
C GLU A 171 12.68 28.29 -5.74
N LYS A 172 12.70 29.45 -6.36
CA LYS A 172 13.61 30.54 -5.95
C LYS A 172 13.30 31.07 -4.57
N LYS A 173 12.05 31.02 -4.15
CA LYS A 173 11.56 31.33 -2.81
C LYS A 173 10.42 30.36 -2.49
N THR A 174 10.52 29.64 -1.41
CA THR A 174 9.50 28.66 -0.98
C THR A 174 8.28 29.33 -0.36
N GLY A 175 8.45 30.52 0.23
CA GLY A 175 7.40 31.24 0.98
C GLY A 175 6.94 30.54 2.26
N VAL A 176 7.56 29.41 2.64
CA VAL A 176 7.29 28.62 3.83
C VAL A 176 8.42 28.80 4.82
N THR A 177 8.11 29.06 6.09
CA THR A 177 9.08 29.26 7.18
C THR A 177 8.83 28.27 8.32
N PHE A 178 9.68 28.27 9.35
CA PHE A 178 9.46 27.45 10.54
C PHE A 178 8.17 27.80 11.31
N ALA A 179 7.61 29.00 11.10
CA ALA A 179 6.32 29.40 11.66
C ALA A 179 5.12 28.66 11.02
N ASP A 180 5.30 28.11 9.82
CA ASP A 180 4.28 27.32 9.11
C ASP A 180 4.38 25.82 9.42
N VAL A 181 5.42 25.40 10.16
CA VAL A 181 5.62 24.04 10.65
C VAL A 181 5.30 24.00 12.12
N ALA A 182 4.22 23.35 12.48
CA ALA A 182 3.80 23.19 13.87
C ALA A 182 4.42 21.93 14.50
N GLY A 183 4.70 22.00 15.81
CA GLY A 183 5.42 20.95 16.51
C GLY A 183 6.83 20.74 15.95
N GLN A 184 7.43 19.56 16.16
CA GLN A 184 8.76 19.19 15.63
C GLN A 184 9.88 20.12 16.12
N ASP A 185 9.80 20.57 17.39
CA ASP A 185 10.71 21.59 17.92
C ASP A 185 12.17 21.10 17.89
N GLU A 186 12.44 19.83 18.22
CA GLU A 186 13.78 19.22 18.17
C GLU A 186 14.32 19.11 16.73
N ALA A 187 13.43 18.79 15.78
CA ALA A 187 13.80 18.73 14.37
C ALA A 187 14.13 20.13 13.83
N LYS A 188 13.35 21.16 14.21
CA LYS A 188 13.62 22.57 13.86
C LYS A 188 14.93 23.04 14.47
N GLU A 189 15.19 22.77 15.75
CA GLU A 189 16.43 23.13 16.42
C GLU A 189 17.64 22.54 15.70
N SER A 190 17.60 21.23 15.40
CA SER A 190 18.63 20.54 14.65
C SER A 190 18.90 21.12 13.26
N LEU A 191 17.88 21.70 12.62
CA LEU A 191 17.99 22.29 11.28
C LEU A 191 18.32 23.79 11.32
N THR A 192 18.08 24.48 12.44
CA THR A 192 18.41 25.90 12.63
C THR A 192 19.92 26.15 12.51
N GLU A 193 20.75 25.21 12.95
CA GLU A 193 22.20 25.29 12.77
C GLU A 193 22.60 25.29 11.29
N MET A 194 21.86 24.54 10.44
CA MET A 194 22.09 24.52 8.98
C MET A 194 21.65 25.85 8.33
N VAL A 195 20.58 26.45 8.81
CA VAL A 195 20.12 27.79 8.39
C VAL A 195 21.15 28.87 8.76
N ASP A 196 21.67 28.85 10.01
CA ASP A 196 22.69 29.83 10.44
C ASP A 196 23.99 29.66 9.59
N PHE A 197 24.38 28.43 9.29
CA PHE A 197 25.50 28.20 8.40
C PHE A 197 25.29 28.77 6.98
N LEU A 198 24.12 28.57 6.40
CA LEU A 198 23.81 29.12 5.07
C LEU A 198 23.88 30.64 5.05
N HIS A 199 23.54 31.30 6.17
CA HIS A 199 23.66 32.75 6.35
C HIS A 199 25.09 33.21 6.63
N ASN A 200 25.82 32.50 7.51
CA ASN A 200 27.08 32.92 8.10
C ASN A 200 28.19 31.87 8.01
N PRO A 201 28.53 31.35 6.79
CA PRO A 201 29.50 30.27 6.66
C PRO A 201 30.91 30.58 7.21
N GLY A 202 31.32 31.85 7.13
CA GLY A 202 32.63 32.28 7.60
C GLY A 202 32.86 32.02 9.09
N LYS A 203 31.86 32.22 9.94
CA LYS A 203 31.91 32.04 11.39
C LYS A 203 32.26 30.61 11.80
N TYR A 204 31.79 29.64 11.06
CA TYR A 204 32.06 28.23 11.31
C TYR A 204 33.43 27.81 10.79
N ILE A 205 33.84 28.36 9.64
CA ILE A 205 35.15 28.08 9.01
C ILE A 205 36.28 28.61 9.87
N GLU A 206 36.15 29.83 10.46
CA GLU A 206 37.15 30.47 11.32
C GLU A 206 37.49 29.62 12.56
N ILE A 207 36.48 28.96 13.15
CA ILE A 207 36.67 28.10 14.35
C ILE A 207 37.17 26.69 13.95
N GLY A 208 37.15 26.36 12.65
CA GLY A 208 37.51 25.02 12.13
C GLY A 208 36.41 23.98 12.25
N ALA A 209 35.16 24.41 12.46
CA ALA A 209 34.02 23.51 12.50
C ALA A 209 33.76 22.89 11.12
N ARG A 210 33.56 21.59 11.08
CA ARG A 210 33.12 20.87 9.87
C ARG A 210 31.62 20.69 9.94
N LEU A 211 30.91 21.38 9.06
CA LEU A 211 29.48 21.22 8.97
C LEU A 211 29.07 19.97 8.21
N PRO A 212 27.95 19.37 8.60
CA PRO A 212 27.40 18.24 7.85
C PRO A 212 27.08 18.69 6.43
N LYS A 213 27.50 17.91 5.43
CA LYS A 213 27.15 18.14 4.02
C LYS A 213 25.66 17.95 3.76
N GLY A 214 25.02 17.10 4.56
CA GLY A 214 23.60 16.83 4.41
C GLY A 214 22.95 16.31 5.68
N ALA A 215 21.61 16.43 5.71
CA ALA A 215 20.78 15.82 6.73
C ALA A 215 19.74 14.88 6.11
N LEU A 216 19.49 13.78 6.81
CA LEU A 216 18.46 12.82 6.47
C LEU A 216 17.26 13.01 7.39
N LEU A 217 16.12 13.42 6.84
CA LEU A 217 14.84 13.50 7.54
C LEU A 217 14.20 12.11 7.57
N VAL A 218 13.97 11.58 8.77
CA VAL A 218 13.47 10.21 8.97
C VAL A 218 12.19 10.26 9.78
N GLY A 219 11.15 9.55 9.34
CA GLY A 219 9.90 9.48 10.11
C GLY A 219 8.74 8.90 9.30
N PRO A 220 7.57 8.72 9.93
CA PRO A 220 6.38 8.20 9.26
C PRO A 220 5.94 9.07 8.07
N PRO A 221 5.17 8.52 7.12
CA PRO A 221 4.54 9.33 6.07
C PRO A 221 3.57 10.34 6.70
N GLY A 222 3.41 11.50 6.07
CA GLY A 222 2.47 12.53 6.54
C GLY A 222 2.93 13.39 7.72
N THR A 223 4.14 13.19 8.27
CA THR A 223 4.68 13.99 9.40
C THR A 223 5.25 15.36 8.99
N GLY A 224 5.24 15.70 7.69
CA GLY A 224 5.67 17.03 7.22
C GLY A 224 7.14 17.13 6.83
N LYS A 225 7.88 16.04 6.57
CA LYS A 225 9.31 16.05 6.17
C LYS A 225 9.59 16.99 5.00
N THR A 226 8.80 16.90 3.94
CA THR A 226 8.92 17.77 2.75
C THR A 226 8.61 19.23 3.07
N LEU A 227 7.61 19.47 3.94
CA LEU A 227 7.28 20.83 4.41
C LEU A 227 8.42 21.42 5.25
N LEU A 228 8.99 20.63 6.15
CA LEU A 228 10.12 21.02 6.97
C LEU A 228 11.36 21.37 6.12
N ALA A 229 11.66 20.58 5.08
CA ALA A 229 12.74 20.89 4.15
C ALA A 229 12.52 22.20 3.39
N LYS A 230 11.27 22.49 2.98
CA LYS A 230 10.89 23.77 2.37
C LYS A 230 11.02 24.94 3.36
N ALA A 231 10.66 24.72 4.62
CA ALA A 231 10.77 25.71 5.67
C ALA A 231 12.24 26.10 5.94
N VAL A 232 13.15 25.11 5.94
CA VAL A 232 14.59 25.39 6.05
C VAL A 232 15.08 26.30 4.94
N ALA A 233 14.67 26.05 3.70
CA ALA A 233 15.04 26.87 2.55
C ALA A 233 14.42 28.29 2.60
N GLY A 234 13.19 28.39 3.08
CA GLY A 234 12.51 29.67 3.26
C GLY A 234 13.11 30.51 4.38
N GLU A 235 13.45 29.88 5.50
CA GLU A 235 14.13 30.51 6.62
C GLU A 235 15.53 31.00 6.23
N ALA A 236 16.27 30.17 5.50
CA ALA A 236 17.58 30.54 4.94
C ALA A 236 17.48 31.52 3.75
N ASN A 237 16.29 31.76 3.20
CA ASN A 237 16.03 32.58 2.00
C ASN A 237 16.94 32.20 0.81
N VAL A 238 17.13 30.89 0.58
CA VAL A 238 17.94 30.35 -0.50
C VAL A 238 17.08 29.55 -1.51
N PRO A 239 17.54 29.38 -2.77
CA PRO A 239 16.88 28.53 -3.75
C PRO A 239 16.74 27.07 -3.27
N PHE A 240 15.59 26.47 -3.56
CA PHE A 240 15.24 25.10 -3.20
C PHE A 240 15.07 24.24 -4.45
N PHE A 241 15.89 23.20 -4.56
CA PHE A 241 15.83 22.20 -5.63
C PHE A 241 15.15 20.97 -5.08
N SER A 242 13.96 20.63 -5.56
CA SER A 242 13.19 19.47 -5.09
C SER A 242 13.03 18.41 -6.18
N LEU A 243 13.39 17.16 -5.84
CA LEU A 243 13.17 15.98 -6.68
C LEU A 243 12.75 14.81 -5.82
N SER A 244 11.98 13.88 -6.40
CA SER A 244 11.75 12.56 -5.79
C SER A 244 12.88 11.61 -6.19
N GLY A 245 13.26 10.70 -5.28
CA GLY A 245 14.16 9.60 -5.58
C GLY A 245 13.69 8.77 -6.78
N SER A 246 12.39 8.65 -6.97
CA SER A 246 11.78 7.97 -8.12
C SER A 246 12.06 8.65 -9.46
N ASP A 247 12.31 9.98 -9.49
CA ASP A 247 12.63 10.72 -10.70
C ASP A 247 14.00 10.33 -11.31
N PHE A 248 14.84 9.70 -10.51
CA PHE A 248 16.14 9.20 -10.94
C PHE A 248 16.11 7.75 -11.44
N VAL A 249 14.99 7.03 -11.23
CA VAL A 249 14.84 5.64 -11.70
C VAL A 249 14.32 5.63 -13.12
N GLU A 250 15.15 5.11 -14.05
CA GLU A 250 14.83 5.06 -15.48
C GLU A 250 15.07 3.65 -16.04
N MET A 251 14.43 3.34 -17.17
CA MET A 251 14.64 2.05 -17.85
C MET A 251 16.01 1.94 -18.55
N PHE A 252 16.65 3.06 -18.85
CA PHE A 252 17.92 3.10 -19.55
C PHE A 252 19.07 3.38 -18.61
N VAL A 253 20.03 2.46 -18.58
CA VAL A 253 21.22 2.54 -17.74
C VAL A 253 22.00 3.83 -18.00
N GLY A 254 22.34 4.57 -16.94
CA GLY A 254 23.14 5.79 -16.98
C GLY A 254 22.35 7.10 -17.12
N VAL A 255 21.04 7.06 -17.41
CA VAL A 255 20.19 8.27 -17.49
C VAL A 255 19.99 8.88 -16.10
N GLY A 256 19.69 8.08 -15.09
CA GLY A 256 19.58 8.53 -13.70
C GLY A 256 20.87 9.16 -13.18
N ALA A 257 22.00 8.53 -13.44
CA ALA A 257 23.31 9.07 -13.10
C ALA A 257 23.62 10.41 -13.79
N SER A 258 23.15 10.60 -15.02
CA SER A 258 23.29 11.89 -15.72
C SER A 258 22.42 12.97 -15.07
N ARG A 259 21.19 12.64 -14.68
CA ARG A 259 20.30 13.56 -13.96
C ARG A 259 20.88 14.05 -12.64
N VAL A 260 21.47 13.12 -11.87
CA VAL A 260 22.17 13.48 -10.63
C VAL A 260 23.25 14.52 -10.90
N ARG A 261 24.13 14.27 -11.87
CA ARG A 261 25.22 15.21 -12.22
C ARG A 261 24.70 16.57 -12.71
N ASP A 262 23.63 16.56 -13.53
CA ASP A 262 23.02 17.78 -14.03
C ASP A 262 22.38 18.60 -12.90
N LEU A 263 21.71 17.95 -11.94
CA LEU A 263 21.16 18.58 -10.74
C LEU A 263 22.24 19.28 -9.91
N PHE A 264 23.31 18.56 -9.56
CA PHE A 264 24.39 19.12 -8.76
C PHE A 264 25.11 20.26 -9.48
N LYS A 265 25.33 20.16 -10.78
CA LYS A 265 25.90 21.23 -11.60
C LYS A 265 25.00 22.49 -11.61
N GLN A 266 23.68 22.32 -11.71
CA GLN A 266 22.75 23.45 -11.65
C GLN A 266 22.74 24.07 -10.25
N ALA A 267 22.67 23.26 -9.20
CA ALA A 267 22.69 23.73 -7.81
C ALA A 267 23.98 24.49 -7.49
N GLN A 268 25.15 23.96 -7.87
CA GLN A 268 26.44 24.65 -7.69
C GLN A 268 26.49 26.02 -8.39
N SER A 269 25.80 26.18 -9.52
CA SER A 269 25.74 27.47 -10.21
C SER A 269 24.83 28.50 -9.52
N MET A 270 23.97 28.04 -8.62
CA MET A 270 23.00 28.86 -7.89
C MET A 270 23.25 28.90 -6.36
N ALA A 271 24.42 28.43 -5.92
CA ALA A 271 24.80 28.46 -4.50
C ALA A 271 24.86 29.92 -3.95
N PRO A 272 24.43 30.17 -2.72
CA PRO A 272 23.95 29.21 -1.73
C PRO A 272 22.55 28.65 -2.07
N CYS A 273 22.33 27.34 -1.87
CA CYS A 273 21.04 26.70 -2.16
C CYS A 273 20.90 25.35 -1.41
N ILE A 274 19.69 24.82 -1.39
CA ILE A 274 19.38 23.52 -0.81
C ILE A 274 18.93 22.56 -1.93
N ILE A 275 19.50 21.35 -1.94
CA ILE A 275 18.99 20.22 -2.72
C ILE A 275 18.18 19.35 -1.78
N PHE A 276 16.94 19.05 -2.13
CA PHE A 276 16.08 18.12 -1.40
C PHE A 276 15.73 16.91 -2.26
N ILE A 277 15.98 15.73 -1.74
CA ILE A 277 15.64 14.45 -2.38
C ILE A 277 14.62 13.73 -1.50
N ASP A 278 13.36 13.75 -1.94
CA ASP A 278 12.32 12.99 -1.27
C ASP A 278 12.37 11.52 -1.64
N GLU A 279 11.91 10.64 -0.76
CA GLU A 279 11.89 9.19 -1.00
C GLU A 279 13.25 8.63 -1.49
N ILE A 280 14.34 9.02 -0.82
CA ILE A 280 15.70 8.64 -1.22
C ILE A 280 15.91 7.12 -1.26
N ASP A 281 15.09 6.35 -0.54
CA ASP A 281 15.09 4.90 -0.54
C ASP A 281 14.75 4.29 -1.91
N ALA A 282 14.13 5.04 -2.83
CA ALA A 282 13.92 4.61 -4.21
C ALA A 282 15.24 4.29 -4.95
N ILE A 283 16.31 5.05 -4.66
CA ILE A 283 17.65 4.88 -5.24
C ILE A 283 18.69 4.38 -4.25
N GLY A 284 18.47 4.65 -2.96
CA GLY A 284 19.43 4.40 -1.89
C GLY A 284 19.36 3.03 -1.24
N LYS A 285 18.61 2.08 -1.78
CA LYS A 285 18.42 0.75 -1.18
C LYS A 285 19.71 -0.07 -1.18
N SER A 286 20.01 -0.73 -0.05
CA SER A 286 21.16 -1.62 0.11
C SER A 286 21.10 -2.84 -0.83
N ARG A 287 22.25 -3.38 -1.16
CA ARG A 287 22.40 -4.55 -2.04
C ARG A 287 21.86 -5.81 -1.37
N ASP A 288 20.74 -6.32 -1.82
CA ASP A 288 20.28 -7.65 -1.46
C ASP A 288 20.92 -8.67 -2.41
N SER A 289 21.88 -9.43 -1.89
CA SER A 289 22.66 -10.43 -2.66
C SER A 289 21.85 -11.65 -3.11
N ARG A 290 20.54 -11.73 -2.80
CA ARG A 290 19.69 -12.91 -3.06
C ARG A 290 18.92 -12.87 -4.37
N TYR A 291 18.81 -11.74 -5.05
CA TYR A 291 18.12 -11.61 -6.34
C TYR A 291 19.03 -10.93 -7.35
N GLY A 292 19.84 -11.72 -8.02
CA GLY A 292 20.67 -11.27 -9.14
C GLY A 292 19.82 -10.90 -10.35
N GLY A 293 20.01 -9.68 -10.86
CA GLY A 293 19.52 -9.25 -12.18
C GLY A 293 18.45 -8.15 -12.13
N GLY A 294 18.86 -6.90 -12.33
CA GLY A 294 17.94 -5.79 -12.59
C GLY A 294 18.22 -4.48 -11.86
N ASN A 295 19.30 -4.38 -11.09
CA ASN A 295 19.58 -3.19 -10.27
C ASN A 295 20.73 -2.30 -10.78
N ASP A 296 21.34 -2.60 -11.94
CA ASP A 296 22.54 -1.88 -12.44
C ASP A 296 22.30 -0.39 -12.61
N GLU A 297 21.12 0.02 -13.01
CA GLU A 297 20.78 1.42 -13.20
C GLU A 297 20.69 2.16 -11.85
N ARG A 298 19.99 1.59 -10.87
CA ARG A 298 19.88 2.17 -9.52
C ARG A 298 21.24 2.26 -8.83
N GLU A 299 22.06 1.23 -8.97
CA GLU A 299 23.41 1.21 -8.42
C GLU A 299 24.31 2.28 -9.06
N GLN A 300 24.25 2.47 -10.38
CA GLN A 300 24.97 3.53 -11.07
C GLN A 300 24.48 4.91 -10.62
N THR A 301 23.19 5.09 -10.44
CA THR A 301 22.61 6.33 -9.97
C THR A 301 23.01 6.63 -8.52
N LEU A 302 22.97 5.63 -7.63
CA LEU A 302 23.47 5.76 -6.26
C LEU A 302 24.96 6.11 -6.22
N ASN A 303 25.79 5.42 -7.00
CA ASN A 303 27.21 5.71 -7.07
C ASN A 303 27.49 7.13 -7.63
N ALA A 304 26.72 7.60 -8.59
CA ALA A 304 26.80 8.97 -9.06
C ALA A 304 26.41 9.97 -7.97
N LEU A 305 25.34 9.71 -7.22
CA LEU A 305 24.93 10.55 -6.10
C LEU A 305 26.02 10.60 -5.01
N LEU A 306 26.58 9.46 -4.62
CA LEU A 306 27.68 9.39 -3.65
C LEU A 306 28.89 10.18 -4.12
N ALA A 307 29.26 10.06 -5.41
CA ALA A 307 30.40 10.78 -5.99
C ALA A 307 30.16 12.31 -6.01
N GLU A 308 28.96 12.76 -6.34
CA GLU A 308 28.61 14.19 -6.31
C GLU A 308 28.59 14.74 -4.87
N ILE A 309 28.04 13.98 -3.89
CA ILE A 309 28.07 14.38 -2.48
C ILE A 309 29.51 14.45 -1.95
N ASP A 310 30.37 13.52 -2.30
CA ASP A 310 31.77 13.55 -1.88
C ASP A 310 32.55 14.70 -2.54
N GLY A 311 32.23 14.98 -3.80
CA GLY A 311 32.96 15.92 -4.66
C GLY A 311 32.61 17.39 -4.51
N PHE A 312 31.46 17.76 -3.89
CA PHE A 312 31.12 19.16 -3.74
C PHE A 312 31.79 19.80 -2.51
N ASP A 313 32.06 21.09 -2.65
CA ASP A 313 32.63 21.92 -1.61
C ASP A 313 31.52 22.57 -0.78
N SER A 314 31.36 22.12 0.48
CA SER A 314 30.37 22.65 1.40
C SER A 314 30.57 24.13 1.75
N SER A 315 31.80 24.66 1.61
CA SER A 315 32.10 26.06 1.88
C SER A 315 31.35 27.05 0.97
N LYS A 316 30.84 26.55 -0.18
CA LYS A 316 30.04 27.35 -1.13
C LYS A 316 28.57 27.53 -0.74
N GLY A 317 28.16 27.01 0.41
CA GLY A 317 26.78 27.13 0.90
C GLY A 317 25.80 26.16 0.21
N LEU A 318 26.25 25.00 -0.24
CA LEU A 318 25.40 23.93 -0.74
C LEU A 318 25.08 22.95 0.39
N VAL A 319 23.80 22.72 0.67
CA VAL A 319 23.31 21.77 1.66
C VAL A 319 22.39 20.77 0.97
N ILE A 320 22.50 19.49 1.35
CA ILE A 320 21.64 18.44 0.82
C ILE A 320 20.73 17.94 1.95
N LEU A 321 19.43 17.99 1.72
CA LEU A 321 18.43 17.35 2.56
C LEU A 321 17.87 16.14 1.84
N ALA A 322 17.66 15.04 2.52
CA ALA A 322 16.94 13.90 1.98
C ALA A 322 15.85 13.45 2.96
N ALA A 323 14.79 12.86 2.45
CA ALA A 323 13.73 12.30 3.28
C ALA A 323 13.50 10.82 2.96
N THR A 324 13.20 10.04 4.00
CA THR A 324 12.79 8.64 3.86
C THR A 324 11.85 8.23 4.99
N ASN A 325 10.97 7.29 4.68
CA ASN A 325 10.15 6.57 5.66
C ASN A 325 10.80 5.24 6.06
N ARG A 326 11.90 4.84 5.40
CA ARG A 326 12.53 3.51 5.53
C ARG A 326 14.05 3.62 5.69
N PRO A 327 14.55 4.16 6.81
CA PRO A 327 15.99 4.35 7.00
C PRO A 327 16.77 3.04 7.03
N GLU A 328 16.11 1.93 7.41
CA GLU A 328 16.72 0.60 7.52
C GLU A 328 17.08 -0.04 6.18
N VAL A 329 16.43 0.36 5.08
CA VAL A 329 16.74 -0.18 3.75
C VAL A 329 17.87 0.56 3.05
N LEU A 330 18.29 1.73 3.59
CA LEU A 330 19.31 2.57 2.97
C LEU A 330 20.69 1.92 3.01
N ASP A 331 21.45 2.11 1.94
CA ASP A 331 22.86 1.72 1.90
C ASP A 331 23.66 2.51 2.94
N LYS A 332 24.41 1.78 3.77
CA LYS A 332 25.25 2.35 4.83
C LYS A 332 26.25 3.38 4.30
N ALA A 333 26.58 3.33 3.02
CA ALA A 333 27.46 4.31 2.39
C ALA A 333 26.87 5.73 2.38
N LEU A 334 25.54 5.88 2.27
CA LEU A 334 24.88 7.18 2.37
C LEU A 334 24.99 7.81 3.76
N LEU A 335 25.08 6.97 4.79
CA LEU A 335 25.06 7.37 6.20
C LEU A 335 26.47 7.59 6.80
N ARG A 336 27.51 7.53 5.94
CA ARG A 336 28.90 7.78 6.40
C ARG A 336 29.14 9.27 6.62
N PRO A 337 30.03 9.62 7.58
CA PRO A 337 30.44 11.02 7.79
C PRO A 337 30.89 11.69 6.48
N GLY A 338 30.47 12.91 6.28
CA GLY A 338 30.71 13.67 5.06
C GLY A 338 29.64 13.49 3.96
N ARG A 339 28.54 12.79 4.26
CA ARG A 339 27.36 12.62 3.39
C ARG A 339 26.09 13.00 4.15
N PHE A 340 25.17 12.04 4.44
CA PHE A 340 24.05 12.25 5.34
C PHE A 340 24.45 11.87 6.77
N ASP A 341 25.33 12.65 7.34
CA ASP A 341 25.90 12.40 8.65
C ASP A 341 25.01 12.90 9.81
N ARG A 342 24.05 13.78 9.53
CA ARG A 342 23.04 14.20 10.49
C ARG A 342 21.70 13.50 10.18
N ARG A 343 21.14 12.83 11.18
CA ARG A 343 19.78 12.26 11.12
C ARG A 343 18.86 13.12 11.95
N VAL A 344 17.80 13.62 11.33
CA VAL A 344 16.76 14.42 11.97
C VAL A 344 15.50 13.56 11.98
N ILE A 345 15.06 13.20 13.17
CA ILE A 345 13.85 12.41 13.36
C ILE A 345 12.66 13.36 13.33
N VAL A 346 11.68 13.06 12.48
CA VAL A 346 10.42 13.79 12.32
C VAL A 346 9.31 12.86 12.75
N GLU A 347 9.01 12.86 14.04
CA GLU A 347 8.06 11.95 14.66
C GLU A 347 6.61 12.36 14.44
N ARG A 348 5.68 11.53 14.91
CA ARG A 348 4.28 11.93 15.04
C ARG A 348 4.19 13.05 16.08
N PRO A 349 3.33 14.07 15.86
CA PRO A 349 3.20 15.15 16.82
C PRO A 349 2.60 14.64 18.14
N ASP A 350 3.16 15.09 19.26
CA ASP A 350 2.60 14.94 20.60
C ASP A 350 1.32 15.77 20.74
N LEU A 351 0.68 15.74 21.89
CA LEU A 351 -0.56 16.48 22.14
C LEU A 351 -0.41 17.98 21.81
N LYS A 352 0.67 18.62 22.30
CA LYS A 352 0.96 20.03 22.03
C LYS A 352 1.16 20.28 20.54
N GLY A 353 1.96 19.43 19.89
CA GLY A 353 2.23 19.51 18.46
C GLY A 353 0.96 19.30 17.61
N ARG A 354 0.02 18.44 18.03
CA ARG A 354 -1.27 18.28 17.36
C ARG A 354 -2.14 19.54 17.48
N VAL A 355 -2.22 20.13 18.68
CA VAL A 355 -2.93 21.40 18.89
C VAL A 355 -2.35 22.51 18.01
N GLU A 356 -1.03 22.65 17.97
CA GLU A 356 -0.36 23.63 17.13
C GLU A 356 -0.59 23.37 15.64
N THR A 357 -0.53 22.11 15.21
CA THR A 357 -0.80 21.70 13.83
C THR A 357 -2.23 22.03 13.42
N LEU A 358 -3.21 21.72 14.27
CA LEU A 358 -4.61 22.08 14.03
C LEU A 358 -4.77 23.61 13.90
N LYS A 359 -4.16 24.40 14.79
CA LYS A 359 -4.18 25.87 14.73
C LYS A 359 -3.56 26.42 13.43
N VAL A 360 -2.44 25.85 12.98
CA VAL A 360 -1.79 26.26 11.72
C VAL A 360 -2.70 26.00 10.53
N HIS A 361 -3.32 24.81 10.43
CA HIS A 361 -4.24 24.49 9.35
C HIS A 361 -5.58 25.22 9.44
N ALA A 362 -6.00 25.59 10.64
CA ALA A 362 -7.21 26.40 10.89
C ALA A 362 -7.04 27.90 10.56
N LYS A 363 -5.82 28.40 10.39
CA LYS A 363 -5.51 29.84 10.20
C LYS A 363 -6.34 30.51 9.09
N ASN A 364 -6.67 29.77 8.03
CA ASN A 364 -7.43 30.27 6.89
C ASN A 364 -8.88 29.77 6.86
N VAL A 365 -9.36 29.14 7.92
CA VAL A 365 -10.71 28.58 8.05
C VAL A 365 -11.45 29.37 9.12
N LYS A 366 -12.69 29.77 8.83
CA LYS A 366 -13.53 30.44 9.83
C LYS A 366 -14.00 29.41 10.86
N MET A 367 -13.61 29.60 12.11
CA MET A 367 -14.04 28.80 13.26
C MET A 367 -15.04 29.58 14.09
N ASP A 368 -15.99 28.92 14.73
CA ASP A 368 -16.88 29.51 15.70
C ASP A 368 -16.30 29.46 17.13
N GLU A 369 -16.99 30.03 18.10
CA GLU A 369 -16.56 30.13 19.49
C GLU A 369 -16.60 28.76 20.23
N THR A 370 -17.22 27.75 19.66
CA THR A 370 -17.37 26.43 20.30
C THR A 370 -16.10 25.57 20.14
N VAL A 371 -15.19 25.96 19.24
CA VAL A 371 -14.04 25.13 18.86
C VAL A 371 -13.01 25.06 19.96
N ASN A 372 -12.74 23.83 20.42
CA ASN A 372 -11.70 23.49 21.36
C ASN A 372 -10.70 22.51 20.69
N PHE A 373 -9.53 23.04 20.31
CA PHE A 373 -8.50 22.22 19.66
C PHE A 373 -7.83 21.21 20.60
N ASP A 374 -7.83 21.44 21.91
CA ASP A 374 -7.25 20.51 22.88
C ASP A 374 -8.06 19.21 22.93
N GLU A 375 -9.39 19.31 22.91
CA GLU A 375 -10.28 18.14 22.85
C GLU A 375 -10.10 17.36 21.53
N ILE A 376 -10.00 18.06 20.40
CA ILE A 376 -9.75 17.41 19.10
C ILE A 376 -8.38 16.74 19.07
N ALA A 377 -7.36 17.38 19.64
CA ALA A 377 -6.02 16.82 19.71
C ALA A 377 -5.97 15.55 20.59
N LEU A 378 -6.71 15.50 21.69
CA LEU A 378 -6.87 14.29 22.50
C LEU A 378 -7.56 13.18 21.70
N ALA A 379 -8.65 13.50 21.01
CA ALA A 379 -9.39 12.54 20.17
C ALA A 379 -8.60 12.00 18.97
N THR A 380 -7.47 12.64 18.61
CA THR A 380 -6.64 12.33 17.47
C THR A 380 -5.26 11.81 17.85
N SER A 381 -5.16 11.10 18.98
CA SER A 381 -3.90 10.48 19.41
C SER A 381 -3.31 9.61 18.32
N GLY A 382 -2.01 9.76 18.03
CA GLY A 382 -1.30 9.04 16.98
C GLY A 382 -1.53 9.52 15.54
N ALA A 383 -2.39 10.53 15.30
CA ALA A 383 -2.57 11.14 13.99
C ALA A 383 -1.32 11.89 13.53
N VAL A 384 -1.07 11.88 12.22
CA VAL A 384 0.01 12.67 11.62
C VAL A 384 -0.49 14.02 11.09
N GLY A 385 0.44 14.92 10.77
CA GLY A 385 0.09 16.27 10.31
C GLY A 385 -0.84 16.31 9.10
N SER A 386 -0.68 15.37 8.16
CA SER A 386 -1.57 15.24 6.99
C SER A 386 -3.01 14.87 7.37
N ASP A 387 -3.19 14.05 8.40
CA ASP A 387 -4.51 13.64 8.88
C ASP A 387 -5.22 14.82 9.53
N LEU A 388 -4.50 15.56 10.39
CA LEU A 388 -5.01 16.76 11.04
C LEU A 388 -5.41 17.85 10.02
N ALA A 389 -4.59 18.04 8.98
CA ALA A 389 -4.93 18.96 7.88
C ALA A 389 -6.20 18.52 7.14
N ASN A 390 -6.34 17.22 6.90
CA ASN A 390 -7.54 16.65 6.25
C ASN A 390 -8.77 16.79 7.14
N MET A 391 -8.66 16.62 8.46
CA MET A 391 -9.76 16.83 9.41
C MET A 391 -10.29 18.26 9.36
N ILE A 392 -9.42 19.26 9.39
CA ILE A 392 -9.81 20.67 9.25
C ILE A 392 -10.55 20.92 7.93
N ASN A 393 -10.06 20.34 6.84
CA ASN A 393 -10.69 20.47 5.53
C ASN A 393 -12.06 19.76 5.46
N GLU A 394 -12.19 18.53 5.97
CA GLU A 394 -13.48 17.80 6.00
C GLU A 394 -14.49 18.54 6.90
N ALA A 395 -14.06 19.10 8.05
CA ALA A 395 -14.92 19.91 8.91
C ALA A 395 -15.43 21.17 8.19
N ALA A 396 -14.55 21.85 7.44
CA ALA A 396 -14.96 23.01 6.64
C ALA A 396 -15.96 22.63 5.54
N LEU A 397 -15.76 21.48 4.88
CA LEU A 397 -16.69 20.95 3.89
C LEU A 397 -18.05 20.59 4.51
N ALA A 398 -18.04 20.01 5.73
CA ALA A 398 -19.25 19.68 6.48
C ALA A 398 -20.05 20.94 6.84
N ALA A 399 -19.39 21.99 7.33
CA ALA A 399 -20.02 23.27 7.65
C ALA A 399 -20.69 23.91 6.42
N VAL A 400 -19.98 23.96 5.27
CA VAL A 400 -20.52 24.48 4.00
C VAL A 400 -21.73 23.67 3.54
N LYS A 401 -21.66 22.33 3.61
CA LYS A 401 -22.76 21.43 3.25
C LYS A 401 -24.00 21.65 4.13
N ALA A 402 -23.79 22.01 5.39
CA ALA A 402 -24.85 22.36 6.34
C ALA A 402 -25.36 23.83 6.20
N GLY A 403 -24.84 24.59 5.22
CA GLY A 403 -25.22 25.99 4.97
C GLY A 403 -24.70 26.97 6.02
N ARG A 404 -23.64 26.61 6.77
CA ARG A 404 -23.02 27.48 7.79
C ARG A 404 -21.76 28.18 7.26
N GLU A 405 -21.45 29.33 7.81
CA GLU A 405 -20.29 30.14 7.42
C GLU A 405 -19.05 29.90 8.28
N ALA A 406 -19.18 29.15 9.37
CA ALA A 406 -18.09 28.83 10.28
C ALA A 406 -18.16 27.34 10.70
N VAL A 407 -17.01 26.80 11.03
CA VAL A 407 -16.83 25.44 11.53
C VAL A 407 -17.07 25.42 13.03
N SER A 408 -17.90 24.48 13.49
CA SER A 408 -18.17 24.23 14.91
C SER A 408 -17.39 23.04 15.46
N GLN A 409 -17.36 22.90 16.77
CA GLN A 409 -16.76 21.73 17.44
C GLN A 409 -17.35 20.42 16.95
N LYS A 410 -18.69 20.40 16.69
CA LYS A 410 -19.38 19.23 16.16
C LYS A 410 -18.83 18.79 14.79
N ASP A 411 -18.52 19.75 13.92
CA ASP A 411 -17.98 19.43 12.59
C ASP A 411 -16.57 18.84 12.68
N LEU A 412 -15.78 19.33 13.62
CA LEU A 412 -14.44 18.79 13.85
C LEU A 412 -14.51 17.37 14.41
N LEU A 413 -15.38 17.08 15.37
CA LEU A 413 -15.57 15.73 15.90
C LEU A 413 -16.07 14.78 14.81
N GLU A 414 -17.02 15.21 13.96
CA GLU A 414 -17.46 14.42 12.80
C GLU A 414 -16.32 14.20 11.79
N ALA A 415 -15.48 15.20 11.56
CA ALA A 415 -14.32 15.08 10.68
C ALA A 415 -13.28 14.10 11.24
N VAL A 416 -13.07 14.05 12.55
CA VAL A 416 -12.23 13.03 13.21
C VAL A 416 -12.75 11.64 12.87
N GLU A 417 -14.06 11.41 13.03
CA GLU A 417 -14.69 10.13 12.70
C GLU A 417 -14.58 9.79 11.20
N VAL A 418 -14.77 10.78 10.33
CA VAL A 418 -14.64 10.60 8.88
C VAL A 418 -13.21 10.17 8.49
N VAL A 419 -12.19 10.73 9.13
CA VAL A 419 -10.79 10.41 8.82
C VAL A 419 -10.40 9.05 9.41
N ILE A 420 -10.87 8.70 10.60
CA ILE A 420 -10.52 7.44 11.28
C ILE A 420 -11.36 6.26 10.75
N ALA A 421 -12.69 6.40 10.65
CA ALA A 421 -13.63 5.32 10.34
C ALA A 421 -14.26 5.43 8.94
N GLY A 422 -14.07 6.55 8.25
CA GLY A 422 -14.67 6.83 6.95
C GLY A 422 -16.05 7.49 7.03
N LYS A 423 -16.59 7.87 5.86
CA LYS A 423 -17.89 8.54 5.75
C LYS A 423 -19.04 7.57 6.05
N GLU A 424 -20.16 8.10 6.55
CA GLU A 424 -21.38 7.33 6.75
C GLU A 424 -21.88 6.72 5.42
N LYS A 425 -22.27 5.47 5.46
CA LYS A 425 -22.94 4.78 4.34
C LYS A 425 -24.45 4.94 4.44
N LYS A 426 -24.98 5.96 3.79
CA LYS A 426 -26.43 6.22 3.79
C LYS A 426 -27.26 5.19 3.04
N ASP A 427 -26.64 4.44 2.12
CA ASP A 427 -27.34 3.47 1.26
C ASP A 427 -27.34 2.05 1.82
N ARG A 428 -26.68 1.79 2.94
CA ARG A 428 -26.64 0.48 3.57
C ARG A 428 -27.61 0.44 4.76
N ILE A 429 -28.78 -0.11 4.52
CA ILE A 429 -29.76 -0.40 5.56
C ILE A 429 -29.38 -1.77 6.13
N LEU A 430 -29.00 -1.81 7.41
CA LEU A 430 -28.82 -3.09 8.14
C LEU A 430 -30.19 -3.74 8.32
N GLY A 431 -30.27 -5.06 8.16
CA GLY A 431 -31.46 -5.80 8.56
C GLY A 431 -31.67 -5.70 10.08
N GLU A 432 -32.92 -5.86 10.55
CA GLU A 432 -33.26 -5.74 11.96
C GLU A 432 -32.42 -6.70 12.85
N GLU A 433 -32.18 -7.92 12.36
CA GLU A 433 -31.32 -8.88 13.06
C GLU A 433 -29.85 -8.44 13.09
N GLU A 434 -29.31 -7.96 11.96
CA GLU A 434 -27.95 -7.45 11.89
C GLU A 434 -27.78 -6.21 12.78
N LYS A 435 -28.76 -5.29 12.76
CA LYS A 435 -28.77 -4.10 13.60
C LYS A 435 -28.73 -4.46 15.09
N LYS A 436 -29.50 -5.48 15.48
CA LYS A 436 -29.49 -6.00 16.84
C LYS A 436 -28.14 -6.61 17.21
N ILE A 437 -27.57 -7.47 16.36
CA ILE A 437 -26.27 -8.10 16.62
C ILE A 437 -25.18 -7.03 16.77
N VAL A 438 -25.10 -6.07 15.85
CA VAL A 438 -24.11 -4.98 15.91
C VAL A 438 -24.29 -4.15 17.18
N SER A 439 -25.53 -3.83 17.58
CA SER A 439 -25.79 -3.07 18.82
C SER A 439 -25.21 -3.80 20.04
N TYR A 440 -25.51 -5.08 20.20
CA TYR A 440 -24.99 -5.86 21.31
C TYR A 440 -23.47 -6.01 21.27
N HIS A 441 -22.90 -6.12 20.08
CA HIS A 441 -21.46 -6.16 19.88
C HIS A 441 -20.78 -4.87 20.39
N GLU A 442 -21.26 -3.71 19.96
CA GLU A 442 -20.70 -2.41 20.36
C GLU A 442 -20.94 -2.10 21.85
N VAL A 443 -22.12 -2.44 22.35
CA VAL A 443 -22.40 -2.32 23.79
C VAL A 443 -21.54 -3.27 24.59
N GLY A 444 -21.24 -4.47 24.09
CA GLY A 444 -20.31 -5.42 24.72
C GLY A 444 -18.92 -4.84 24.94
N HIS A 445 -18.38 -4.12 23.94
CA HIS A 445 -17.13 -3.37 24.11
C HIS A 445 -17.26 -2.29 25.18
N ALA A 446 -18.33 -1.49 25.14
CA ALA A 446 -18.57 -0.42 26.09
C ALA A 446 -18.74 -0.93 27.53
N MET A 447 -19.41 -2.05 27.73
CA MET A 447 -19.55 -2.70 29.04
C MET A 447 -18.21 -3.20 29.56
N ALA A 448 -17.41 -3.86 28.71
CA ALA A 448 -16.06 -4.28 29.09
C ALA A 448 -15.17 -3.09 29.49
N ILE A 449 -15.34 -1.92 28.86
CA ILE A 449 -14.66 -0.68 29.24
C ILE A 449 -15.15 -0.18 30.61
N ALA A 450 -16.45 -0.06 30.81
CA ALA A 450 -17.04 0.56 31.99
C ALA A 450 -16.77 -0.20 33.29
N VAL A 451 -16.73 -1.54 33.22
CA VAL A 451 -16.49 -2.39 34.38
C VAL A 451 -15.02 -2.41 34.80
N GLN A 452 -14.10 -2.18 33.89
CA GLN A 452 -12.66 -2.22 34.16
C GLN A 452 -12.14 -0.86 34.66
N LYS A 453 -11.12 -0.87 35.53
CA LYS A 453 -10.55 0.36 36.12
C LYS A 453 -9.42 0.98 35.28
N ASN A 454 -8.81 0.21 34.38
CA ASN A 454 -7.59 0.59 33.65
C ASN A 454 -7.87 0.83 32.16
N THR A 455 -9.05 1.33 31.82
CA THR A 455 -9.52 1.62 30.46
C THR A 455 -9.77 3.10 30.30
N GLU A 456 -9.72 3.58 29.06
CA GLU A 456 -10.09 4.94 28.72
C GLU A 456 -11.62 5.07 28.60
N PRO A 457 -12.23 6.24 28.95
CA PRO A 457 -13.67 6.37 28.99
C PRO A 457 -14.31 6.25 27.59
N VAL A 458 -15.52 5.69 27.54
CA VAL A 458 -16.35 5.67 26.34
C VAL A 458 -16.82 7.07 26.03
N GLN A 459 -16.56 7.55 24.81
CA GLN A 459 -17.04 8.83 24.33
C GLN A 459 -18.30 8.72 23.50
N LYS A 460 -18.40 7.68 22.69
CA LYS A 460 -19.49 7.48 21.75
C LYS A 460 -19.62 6.02 21.37
N ILE A 461 -20.86 5.56 21.20
CA ILE A 461 -21.19 4.25 20.64
C ILE A 461 -22.13 4.46 19.46
N THR A 462 -21.86 3.85 18.32
CA THR A 462 -22.70 3.99 17.13
C THR A 462 -22.78 2.69 16.34
N ILE A 463 -23.93 2.44 15.75
CA ILE A 463 -24.20 1.34 14.82
C ILE A 463 -24.43 1.81 13.39
N VAL A 464 -24.06 3.07 13.10
CA VAL A 464 -24.13 3.63 11.75
C VAL A 464 -22.95 3.12 10.93
N PRO A 465 -23.17 2.38 9.82
CA PRO A 465 -22.10 1.83 9.02
C PRO A 465 -21.21 2.89 8.37
N ARG A 466 -19.89 2.64 8.34
CA ARG A 466 -18.89 3.54 7.76
C ARG A 466 -18.22 2.93 6.50
N THR A 467 -17.59 3.80 5.69
CA THR A 467 -17.01 3.38 4.39
C THR A 467 -15.75 2.52 4.54
N MET A 468 -15.04 2.58 5.65
CA MET A 468 -13.87 1.73 5.91
C MET A 468 -14.20 0.32 6.40
N GLY A 469 -15.48 -0.07 6.37
CA GLY A 469 -15.91 -1.44 6.63
C GLY A 469 -16.53 -1.68 8.00
N ALA A 470 -16.40 -0.74 8.93
CA ALA A 470 -17.05 -0.83 10.23
C ALA A 470 -18.59 -0.77 10.08
N LEU A 471 -19.29 -1.68 10.76
CA LEU A 471 -20.76 -1.70 10.84
C LEU A 471 -21.26 -0.87 12.02
N GLY A 472 -20.46 -0.77 13.06
CA GLY A 472 -20.56 0.07 14.22
C GLY A 472 -19.16 0.34 14.77
N TYR A 473 -19.03 1.14 15.80
CA TYR A 473 -17.80 1.30 16.58
C TYR A 473 -18.08 1.96 17.93
N THR A 474 -17.26 1.60 18.89
CA THR A 474 -17.21 2.21 20.22
C THR A 474 -15.95 3.07 20.30
N MET A 475 -16.13 4.39 20.46
CA MET A 475 -15.03 5.36 20.50
C MET A 475 -14.60 5.61 21.94
N GLN A 476 -13.32 5.44 22.19
CA GLN A 476 -12.65 5.85 23.42
C GLN A 476 -11.80 7.08 23.15
N VAL A 477 -11.75 8.02 24.10
CA VAL A 477 -10.84 9.15 24.05
C VAL A 477 -10.06 9.19 25.36
N PRO A 478 -8.73 9.14 25.29
CA PRO A 478 -7.92 9.25 26.50
C PRO A 478 -8.12 10.59 27.20
N GLU A 479 -8.14 10.57 28.52
CA GLU A 479 -8.17 11.82 29.31
C GLU A 479 -6.81 12.53 29.29
N GLU A 480 -5.73 11.76 29.19
CA GLU A 480 -4.35 12.24 29.12
C GLU A 480 -3.54 11.45 28.10
N GLU A 481 -2.51 12.07 27.51
CA GLU A 481 -1.60 11.36 26.61
C GLU A 481 -0.65 10.46 27.40
N LYS A 482 -0.70 9.15 27.12
CA LYS A 482 0.14 8.13 27.78
C LYS A 482 1.13 7.55 26.79
N TYR A 483 2.40 7.55 27.16
CA TYR A 483 3.48 6.97 26.35
C TYR A 483 3.85 5.54 26.77
N LEU A 484 3.46 5.13 27.96
CA LEU A 484 3.74 3.81 28.50
C LEU A 484 2.44 3.13 28.91
N MET A 485 2.31 1.88 28.56
CA MET A 485 1.20 1.01 29.00
C MET A 485 1.73 -0.04 29.96
N SER A 486 1.05 -0.25 31.08
CA SER A 486 1.35 -1.33 32.01
C SER A 486 0.83 -2.68 31.48
N LYS A 487 1.32 -3.78 32.04
CA LYS A 487 0.82 -5.13 31.73
C LYS A 487 -0.69 -5.23 31.99
N GLU A 488 -1.16 -4.64 33.08
CA GLU A 488 -2.57 -4.63 33.48
C GLU A 488 -3.43 -3.86 32.46
N GLN A 489 -2.96 -2.70 31.98
CA GLN A 489 -3.66 -1.94 30.95
C GLN A 489 -3.76 -2.71 29.63
N MET A 490 -2.69 -3.37 29.19
CA MET A 490 -2.71 -4.20 27.98
C MET A 490 -3.65 -5.40 28.13
N LEU A 491 -3.66 -6.05 29.29
CA LEU A 491 -4.61 -7.13 29.58
C LEU A 491 -6.06 -6.62 29.60
N SER A 492 -6.31 -5.41 30.12
CA SER A 492 -7.63 -4.79 30.08
C SER A 492 -8.06 -4.45 28.65
N GLU A 493 -7.14 -4.03 27.78
CA GLU A 493 -7.42 -3.81 26.37
C GLU A 493 -7.80 -5.11 25.64
N LEU A 494 -7.14 -6.24 25.95
CA LEU A 494 -7.55 -7.56 25.43
C LEU A 494 -8.97 -7.92 25.81
N VAL A 495 -9.35 -7.70 27.07
CA VAL A 495 -10.72 -7.96 27.56
C VAL A 495 -11.72 -7.05 26.84
N THR A 496 -11.39 -5.78 26.64
CA THR A 496 -12.22 -4.83 25.90
C THR A 496 -12.45 -5.29 24.47
N LEU A 497 -11.38 -5.69 23.75
CA LEU A 497 -11.48 -6.19 22.36
C LEU A 497 -12.36 -7.45 22.25
N PHE A 498 -12.43 -8.28 23.28
CA PHE A 498 -13.31 -9.44 23.28
C PHE A 498 -14.74 -9.16 23.77
N GLY A 499 -15.04 -7.97 24.26
CA GLY A 499 -16.37 -7.57 24.75
C GLY A 499 -17.47 -7.80 23.72
N GLY A 500 -17.27 -7.36 22.47
CA GLY A 500 -18.23 -7.54 21.38
C GLY A 500 -18.50 -9.02 21.06
N ARG A 501 -17.45 -9.83 20.94
CA ARG A 501 -17.56 -11.26 20.68
C ARG A 501 -18.24 -12.01 21.81
N ALA A 502 -17.92 -11.66 23.07
CA ALA A 502 -18.54 -12.24 24.23
C ALA A 502 -20.04 -11.90 24.29
N ALA A 503 -20.41 -10.67 23.96
CA ALA A 503 -21.80 -10.26 23.89
C ALA A 503 -22.59 -11.05 22.83
N GLU A 504 -22.04 -11.26 21.63
CA GLU A 504 -22.68 -12.10 20.61
C GLU A 504 -22.94 -13.53 21.13
N GLU A 505 -21.95 -14.16 21.76
CA GLU A 505 -22.07 -15.53 22.25
C GLU A 505 -23.10 -15.65 23.41
N VAL A 506 -23.04 -14.76 24.40
CA VAL A 506 -23.94 -14.78 25.57
C VAL A 506 -25.38 -14.44 25.19
N VAL A 507 -25.57 -13.50 24.25
CA VAL A 507 -26.93 -13.02 23.89
C VAL A 507 -27.60 -13.91 22.86
N PHE A 508 -26.89 -14.29 21.81
CA PHE A 508 -27.48 -14.98 20.66
C PHE A 508 -27.09 -16.46 20.59
N ASN A 509 -26.23 -16.94 21.50
CA ASN A 509 -25.64 -18.30 21.46
C ASN A 509 -25.04 -18.57 20.04
N SER A 510 -24.54 -17.54 19.37
CA SER A 510 -23.99 -17.56 18.04
C SER A 510 -22.88 -16.54 17.95
N VAL A 511 -22.07 -16.66 16.92
CA VAL A 511 -20.88 -15.81 16.72
C VAL A 511 -20.77 -15.44 15.26
N THR A 512 -20.46 -14.17 14.99
CA THR A 512 -20.39 -13.64 13.64
C THR A 512 -18.95 -13.35 13.18
N THR A 513 -18.82 -12.95 11.94
CA THR A 513 -17.53 -12.47 11.37
C THR A 513 -17.19 -11.05 11.81
N GLY A 514 -18.07 -10.36 12.53
CA GLY A 514 -17.91 -8.96 12.96
C GLY A 514 -16.65 -8.76 13.80
N ALA A 515 -16.36 -9.68 14.69
CA ALA A 515 -15.22 -9.63 15.61
C ALA A 515 -13.84 -9.92 14.96
N SER A 516 -13.74 -10.07 13.63
CA SER A 516 -12.48 -10.47 12.99
C SER A 516 -11.34 -9.49 13.23
N ASN A 517 -11.60 -8.18 13.19
CA ASN A 517 -10.62 -7.13 13.41
C ASN A 517 -10.17 -7.09 14.88
N ASP A 518 -11.09 -7.29 15.82
CA ASP A 518 -10.81 -7.30 17.25
C ASP A 518 -9.94 -8.49 17.64
N ILE A 519 -10.22 -9.66 17.06
CA ILE A 519 -9.40 -10.87 17.24
C ILE A 519 -7.99 -10.65 16.68
N GLU A 520 -7.87 -10.05 15.49
CA GLU A 520 -6.56 -9.75 14.89
C GLU A 520 -5.76 -8.80 15.78
N ARG A 521 -6.39 -7.70 16.22
CA ARG A 521 -5.76 -6.71 17.10
C ARG A 521 -5.39 -7.31 18.45
N ALA A 522 -6.28 -8.08 19.08
CA ALA A 522 -6.00 -8.77 20.32
C ALA A 522 -4.80 -9.73 20.18
N THR A 523 -4.73 -10.47 19.07
CA THR A 523 -3.60 -11.37 18.78
C THR A 523 -2.29 -10.61 18.64
N GLN A 524 -2.30 -9.45 17.97
CA GLN A 524 -1.11 -8.61 17.82
C GLN A 524 -0.62 -8.07 19.16
N ILE A 525 -1.53 -7.58 20.02
CA ILE A 525 -1.21 -7.09 21.36
C ILE A 525 -0.64 -8.21 22.24
N ALA A 526 -1.33 -9.35 22.33
CA ALA A 526 -0.88 -10.49 23.12
C ALA A 526 0.49 -11.01 22.66
N ARG A 527 0.71 -11.09 21.34
CA ARG A 527 2.01 -11.46 20.77
C ARG A 527 3.10 -10.47 21.15
N ALA A 528 2.86 -9.16 21.04
CA ALA A 528 3.80 -8.12 21.41
C ALA A 528 4.15 -8.16 22.91
N MET A 529 3.18 -8.43 23.78
CA MET A 529 3.40 -8.62 25.21
C MET A 529 4.40 -9.74 25.50
N VAL A 530 4.29 -10.86 24.77
CA VAL A 530 5.16 -12.03 24.92
C VAL A 530 6.52 -11.80 24.27
N THR A 531 6.56 -11.28 23.02
CA THR A 531 7.77 -11.30 22.18
C THR A 531 8.62 -10.04 22.28
N GLN A 532 7.98 -8.87 22.52
CA GLN A 532 8.65 -7.57 22.47
C GLN A 532 8.82 -6.93 23.85
N TYR A 533 7.80 -7.03 24.72
CA TYR A 533 7.78 -6.28 25.98
C TYR A 533 8.23 -7.09 27.19
N GLY A 534 8.49 -8.41 27.05
CA GLY A 534 8.94 -9.25 28.14
C GLY A 534 7.90 -9.38 29.28
N MET A 535 6.60 -9.33 28.94
CA MET A 535 5.51 -9.39 29.91
C MET A 535 5.00 -10.82 30.20
N SER A 536 5.61 -11.83 29.57
CA SER A 536 5.34 -13.24 29.83
C SER A 536 6.23 -13.77 30.97
N GLU A 537 5.67 -14.55 31.88
CA GLU A 537 6.43 -15.23 32.94
C GLU A 537 7.29 -16.38 32.36
N ARG A 538 6.79 -17.04 31.30
CA ARG A 538 7.46 -18.18 30.68
C ARG A 538 8.74 -17.80 29.97
N PHE A 539 8.77 -16.65 29.29
CA PHE A 539 9.92 -16.18 28.50
C PHE A 539 10.72 -15.08 29.22
N GLY A 540 10.18 -14.49 30.27
CA GLY A 540 10.86 -13.43 31.01
C GLY A 540 11.26 -12.24 30.14
N LEU A 541 12.50 -11.79 30.31
CA LEU A 541 13.04 -10.60 29.63
C LEU A 541 13.70 -10.93 28.27
N MET A 542 13.29 -11.99 27.61
CA MET A 542 13.85 -12.40 26.33
C MET A 542 13.17 -11.67 25.18
N GLY A 543 13.93 -10.91 24.37
CA GLY A 543 13.44 -10.30 23.14
C GLY A 543 13.39 -11.33 22.01
N LEU A 544 12.18 -11.82 21.69
CA LEU A 544 11.93 -12.91 20.75
C LEU A 544 11.60 -12.43 19.34
N GLU A 545 11.39 -11.12 19.20
CA GLU A 545 10.99 -10.48 17.96
C GLU A 545 11.67 -9.12 17.80
N SER A 546 11.97 -8.74 16.57
CA SER A 546 12.44 -7.40 16.23
C SER A 546 11.52 -6.75 15.20
N VAL A 547 11.29 -5.45 15.35
CA VAL A 547 10.46 -4.68 14.42
C VAL A 547 11.32 -4.16 13.29
N GLN A 548 11.03 -4.57 12.06
CA GLN A 548 11.57 -3.99 10.83
C GLN A 548 10.56 -2.97 10.27
N ASN A 549 11.03 -2.04 9.44
CA ASN A 549 10.19 -0.97 8.86
C ASN A 549 9.42 -0.16 9.92
N ARG A 550 10.09 0.25 10.98
CA ARG A 550 9.49 0.89 12.17
C ARG A 550 8.53 2.04 11.85
N TYR A 551 8.78 2.78 10.77
CA TYR A 551 8.01 3.97 10.38
C TYR A 551 6.96 3.71 9.29
N LEU A 552 6.76 2.46 8.84
CA LEU A 552 5.74 2.08 7.86
C LEU A 552 4.75 1.06 8.42
N ASP A 553 5.06 -0.20 8.20
CA ASP A 553 4.20 -1.34 8.52
C ASP A 553 4.57 -2.03 9.85
N GLY A 554 5.67 -1.64 10.44
CA GLY A 554 6.14 -2.22 11.70
C GLY A 554 6.32 -3.74 11.63
N ARG A 555 6.74 -4.28 10.47
CA ARG A 555 6.81 -5.72 10.26
C ARG A 555 7.68 -6.41 11.29
N ALA A 556 7.06 -7.29 12.02
CA ALA A 556 7.69 -8.12 13.02
C ALA A 556 8.48 -9.26 12.36
N VAL A 557 9.69 -9.52 12.87
CA VAL A 557 10.55 -10.64 12.45
C VAL A 557 10.97 -11.43 13.67
N MET A 558 10.62 -12.71 13.68
CA MET A 558 10.98 -13.61 14.77
C MET A 558 12.49 -13.86 14.82
N ASN A 559 13.05 -13.76 16.01
CA ASN A 559 14.47 -13.99 16.32
C ASN A 559 14.66 -15.25 17.19
N CYS A 560 13.78 -16.23 17.04
CA CYS A 560 13.82 -17.46 17.83
C CYS A 560 13.73 -18.70 16.94
N SER A 561 13.92 -19.89 17.52
CA SER A 561 13.74 -21.17 16.83
C SER A 561 12.26 -21.50 16.63
N ASP A 562 11.95 -22.37 15.67
CA ASP A 562 10.58 -22.83 15.41
C ASP A 562 9.93 -23.47 16.64
N ALA A 563 10.70 -24.19 17.46
CA ALA A 563 10.24 -24.77 18.71
C ALA A 563 9.81 -23.69 19.72
N THR A 564 10.57 -22.59 19.82
CA THR A 564 10.19 -21.44 20.66
C THR A 564 8.98 -20.73 20.08
N GLY A 565 8.86 -20.63 18.75
CA GLY A 565 7.71 -20.08 18.07
C GLY A 565 6.39 -20.80 18.42
N ALA A 566 6.42 -22.15 18.47
CA ALA A 566 5.28 -22.94 18.88
C ALA A 566 4.86 -22.66 20.34
N LEU A 567 5.83 -22.49 21.24
CA LEU A 567 5.55 -22.15 22.64
C LEU A 567 5.00 -20.74 22.81
N ILE A 568 5.42 -19.79 21.96
CA ILE A 568 4.84 -18.44 21.93
C ILE A 568 3.37 -18.51 21.50
N ASP A 569 3.04 -19.30 20.49
CA ASP A 569 1.66 -19.45 20.02
C ASP A 569 0.76 -20.08 21.10
N GLU A 570 1.26 -21.03 21.89
CA GLU A 570 0.56 -21.58 23.05
C GLU A 570 0.28 -20.52 24.12
N GLU A 571 1.29 -19.73 24.48
CA GLU A 571 1.18 -18.68 25.50
C GLU A 571 0.19 -17.58 25.07
N VAL A 572 0.29 -17.15 23.80
CA VAL A 572 -0.65 -16.17 23.21
C VAL A 572 -2.08 -16.72 23.25
N LYS A 573 -2.28 -17.96 22.85
CA LYS A 573 -3.60 -18.61 22.87
C LYS A 573 -4.19 -18.65 24.29
N GLU A 574 -3.38 -18.99 25.29
CA GLU A 574 -3.84 -19.03 26.70
C GLU A 574 -4.20 -17.62 27.20
N MET A 575 -3.36 -16.63 26.89
CA MET A 575 -3.62 -15.22 27.26
C MET A 575 -4.92 -14.70 26.65
N LEU A 576 -5.16 -14.98 25.36
CA LEU A 576 -6.40 -14.60 24.68
C LEU A 576 -7.62 -15.30 25.27
N LYS A 577 -7.49 -16.59 25.63
CA LYS A 577 -8.57 -17.35 26.28
C LYS A 577 -8.93 -16.76 27.64
N VAL A 578 -7.94 -16.49 28.50
CA VAL A 578 -8.18 -15.87 29.81
C VAL A 578 -8.86 -14.51 29.68
N ALA A 579 -8.44 -13.68 28.71
CA ALA A 579 -9.07 -12.39 28.43
C ALA A 579 -10.52 -12.56 27.95
N TYR A 580 -10.76 -13.52 27.08
CA TYR A 580 -12.10 -13.83 26.58
C TYR A 580 -13.05 -14.32 27.68
N ASP A 581 -12.59 -15.29 28.52
CA ASP A 581 -13.38 -15.82 29.63
C ASP A 581 -13.73 -14.70 30.62
N LYS A 582 -12.81 -13.74 30.86
CA LYS A 582 -13.07 -12.56 31.69
C LYS A 582 -14.10 -11.63 31.04
N ALA A 583 -13.99 -11.35 29.71
CA ALA A 583 -14.97 -10.55 28.99
C ALA A 583 -16.35 -11.17 29.05
N LYS A 584 -16.46 -12.50 28.86
CA LYS A 584 -17.71 -13.26 28.93
C LYS A 584 -18.35 -13.13 30.30
N LYS A 585 -17.57 -13.26 31.34
CA LYS A 585 -18.06 -13.10 32.73
C LYS A 585 -18.58 -11.68 32.98
N ILE A 586 -17.89 -10.64 32.50
CA ILE A 586 -18.37 -9.25 32.62
C ILE A 586 -19.75 -9.09 31.98
N ILE A 587 -19.94 -9.67 30.78
CA ILE A 587 -21.20 -9.59 30.06
C ILE A 587 -22.31 -10.40 30.75
N GLU A 588 -22.00 -11.58 31.28
CA GLU A 588 -22.95 -12.41 32.04
C GLU A 588 -23.41 -11.72 33.34
N ASP A 589 -22.44 -11.14 34.08
CA ASP A 589 -22.71 -10.47 35.36
C ASP A 589 -23.55 -9.17 35.20
N HIS A 590 -23.49 -8.50 34.00
CA HIS A 590 -24.18 -7.23 33.74
C HIS A 590 -25.18 -7.32 32.59
N ARG A 591 -25.81 -8.46 32.39
CA ARG A 591 -26.68 -8.75 31.26
C ARG A 591 -27.88 -7.79 31.16
N GLU A 592 -28.56 -7.50 32.24
CA GLU A 592 -29.75 -6.65 32.25
C GLU A 592 -29.44 -5.21 31.85
N VAL A 593 -28.34 -4.68 32.36
CA VAL A 593 -27.85 -3.34 32.02
C VAL A 593 -27.48 -3.26 30.53
N MET A 594 -26.83 -4.29 30.00
CA MET A 594 -26.47 -4.39 28.61
C MET A 594 -27.69 -4.41 27.70
N ASP A 595 -28.75 -5.12 28.07
CA ASP A 595 -30.00 -5.20 27.31
C ASP A 595 -30.68 -3.81 27.25
N GLU A 596 -30.73 -3.05 28.37
CA GLU A 596 -31.30 -1.68 28.40
C GLU A 596 -30.51 -0.72 27.49
N ILE A 597 -29.18 -0.79 27.54
CA ILE A 597 -28.32 0.08 26.71
C ILE A 597 -28.41 -0.31 25.23
N ALA A 598 -28.46 -1.61 24.91
CA ALA A 598 -28.56 -2.08 23.53
C ALA A 598 -29.90 -1.68 22.88
N GLU A 599 -31.01 -1.80 23.60
CA GLU A 599 -32.31 -1.35 23.13
C GLU A 599 -32.31 0.17 22.85
N PHE A 600 -31.75 0.96 23.76
CA PHE A 600 -31.61 2.40 23.60
C PHE A 600 -30.72 2.78 22.39
N LEU A 601 -29.63 2.01 22.17
CA LEU A 601 -28.76 2.19 21.02
C LEU A 601 -29.46 1.81 19.69
N ILE A 602 -30.29 0.76 19.69
CA ILE A 602 -31.08 0.36 18.52
C ILE A 602 -32.06 1.48 18.11
N GLU A 603 -32.67 2.16 19.08
CA GLU A 603 -33.60 3.26 18.84
C GLU A 603 -32.88 4.52 18.34
N LYS A 604 -31.80 4.93 19.00
CA LYS A 604 -31.06 6.16 18.71
C LYS A 604 -30.00 6.05 17.62
N GLU A 605 -29.54 4.84 17.30
CA GLU A 605 -28.44 4.50 16.40
C GLU A 605 -27.07 5.06 16.82
N THR A 606 -27.03 6.05 17.68
CA THR A 606 -25.82 6.66 18.23
C THR A 606 -26.10 7.21 19.60
N ILE A 607 -25.27 6.85 20.59
CA ILE A 607 -25.35 7.35 21.95
C ILE A 607 -24.01 7.93 22.39
N THR A 608 -24.05 8.97 23.22
CA THR A 608 -22.86 9.57 23.82
C THR A 608 -22.40 8.79 25.03
N GLY A 609 -21.11 8.91 25.38
CA GLY A 609 -20.59 8.29 26.60
C GLY A 609 -21.28 8.77 27.87
N LYS A 610 -21.81 10.00 27.90
CA LYS A 610 -22.60 10.52 29.02
C LYS A 610 -23.93 9.76 29.16
N GLU A 611 -24.67 9.62 28.08
CA GLU A 611 -25.94 8.87 28.08
C GLU A 611 -25.71 7.42 28.45
N PHE A 612 -24.66 6.79 27.91
CA PHE A 612 -24.24 5.44 28.29
C PHE A 612 -23.98 5.31 29.79
N MET A 613 -23.17 6.20 30.37
CA MET A 613 -22.84 6.18 31.79
C MET A 613 -24.01 6.54 32.69
N GLU A 614 -24.99 7.34 32.25
CA GLU A 614 -26.23 7.62 32.99
C GLU A 614 -27.07 6.36 33.14
N ILE A 615 -27.26 5.58 32.08
CA ILE A 615 -27.99 4.31 32.12
C ILE A 615 -27.22 3.31 32.99
N TYR A 616 -25.92 3.15 32.75
CA TYR A 616 -25.06 2.23 33.50
C TYR A 616 -25.09 2.47 35.01
N ASN A 617 -24.89 3.73 35.45
CA ASN A 617 -24.88 4.11 36.86
C ASN A 617 -26.25 4.02 37.50
N LYS A 618 -27.34 4.24 36.75
CA LYS A 618 -28.71 4.09 37.27
C LYS A 618 -29.03 2.64 37.53
N SER A 619 -28.63 1.74 36.69
CA SER A 619 -28.83 0.31 36.86
C SER A 619 -28.00 -0.25 38.04
N LEU A 620 -26.71 0.14 38.15
CA LEU A 620 -25.89 -0.24 39.30
C LEU A 620 -26.50 0.17 40.64
N LYS A 621 -27.07 1.37 40.74
CA LYS A 621 -27.75 1.82 41.95
C LYS A 621 -29.00 1.02 42.25
N LYS A 622 -29.70 0.53 41.24
CA LYS A 622 -30.86 -0.35 41.36
C LYS A 622 -30.42 -1.72 41.90
N ASP A 623 -29.37 -2.31 41.31
CA ASP A 623 -28.81 -3.60 41.77
C ASP A 623 -28.25 -3.51 43.20
N GLU A 624 -27.61 -2.40 43.58
CA GLU A 624 -27.19 -2.17 44.97
C GLU A 624 -28.38 -2.09 45.94
N LEU A 625 -29.47 -1.42 45.56
CA LEU A 625 -30.69 -1.35 46.36
C LEU A 625 -31.38 -2.71 46.46
N GLU A 626 -31.51 -3.43 45.37
CA GLU A 626 -32.11 -4.79 45.36
C GLU A 626 -31.26 -5.79 46.17
N SER A 627 -29.92 -5.70 46.11
CA SER A 627 -29.02 -6.50 46.92
C SER A 627 -29.11 -6.18 48.42
N VAL A 628 -29.31 -4.92 48.78
CA VAL A 628 -29.52 -4.50 50.17
C VAL A 628 -30.88 -4.97 50.64
N GLU A 629 -31.94 -4.87 49.82
CA GLU A 629 -33.27 -5.39 50.16
C GLU A 629 -33.27 -6.93 50.32
N ALA A 630 -32.60 -7.65 49.40
CA ALA A 630 -32.45 -9.10 49.49
C ALA A 630 -31.67 -9.55 50.75
N ASN A 631 -30.58 -8.86 51.09
CA ASN A 631 -29.82 -9.12 52.32
C ASN A 631 -30.63 -8.81 53.57
N VAL A 632 -31.50 -7.80 53.56
CA VAL A 632 -32.41 -7.46 54.66
C VAL A 632 -33.52 -8.50 54.80
N GLU A 633 -34.02 -9.07 53.68
CA GLU A 633 -34.97 -10.18 53.72
C GLU A 633 -34.31 -11.48 54.21
N GLU A 634 -33.11 -11.80 53.77
CA GLU A 634 -32.36 -12.99 54.23
C GLU A 634 -31.97 -12.88 55.72
N ASP A 635 -31.64 -11.69 56.21
CA ASP A 635 -31.40 -11.44 57.64
C ASP A 635 -32.70 -11.51 58.46
N LYS A 636 -33.86 -11.09 57.91
CA LYS A 636 -35.16 -11.28 58.55
C LYS A 636 -35.54 -12.75 58.61
N GLU A 637 -35.36 -13.49 57.51
CA GLU A 637 -35.64 -14.94 57.48
C GLU A 637 -34.73 -15.72 58.43
N LYS A 638 -33.44 -15.36 58.54
CA LYS A 638 -32.52 -15.92 59.54
C LYS A 638 -32.88 -15.55 60.97
N THR A 639 -33.37 -14.31 61.15
CA THR A 639 -33.84 -13.88 62.50
C THR A 639 -35.14 -14.62 62.91
N GLU A 640 -36.11 -14.76 61.98
CA GLU A 640 -37.34 -15.53 62.23
C GLU A 640 -37.04 -17.03 62.43
N LEU A 641 -36.09 -17.63 61.70
CA LEU A 641 -35.63 -19.00 61.92
C LEU A 641 -34.91 -19.13 63.26
N SER A 642 -34.10 -18.18 63.69
CA SER A 642 -33.44 -18.21 65.00
C SER A 642 -34.40 -17.97 66.14
N GLU A 643 -35.45 -17.13 66.00
CA GLU A 643 -36.54 -16.99 66.98
C GLU A 643 -37.41 -18.24 67.04
N ALA A 644 -37.69 -18.92 65.91
CA ALA A 644 -38.41 -20.19 65.87
C ALA A 644 -37.59 -21.31 66.52
N GLU A 645 -36.29 -21.39 66.34
CA GLU A 645 -35.41 -22.37 67.06
C GLU A 645 -35.30 -22.05 68.53
N THR A 646 -35.22 -20.81 68.99
CA THR A 646 -35.22 -20.46 70.42
C THR A 646 -36.54 -20.74 71.07
N VAL A 647 -37.69 -20.53 70.40
CA VAL A 647 -39.00 -20.91 70.90
C VAL A 647 -39.16 -22.46 71.00
N SER A 648 -38.59 -23.21 70.06
CA SER A 648 -38.57 -24.66 70.08
C SER A 648 -37.61 -25.23 71.13
N GLU A 649 -36.48 -24.59 71.41
CA GLU A 649 -35.58 -24.94 72.52
C GLU A 649 -36.19 -24.59 73.90
N GLU A 650 -36.89 -23.44 74.08
CA GLU A 650 -37.60 -23.13 75.30
C GLU A 650 -38.79 -24.09 75.59
N SER A 651 -39.47 -24.53 74.50
CA SER A 651 -40.54 -25.54 74.66
C SER A 651 -39.96 -26.91 75.01
N SER A 652 -38.84 -27.32 74.43
CA SER A 652 -38.15 -28.58 74.74
C SER A 652 -37.50 -28.58 76.16
N LEU A 653 -37.04 -27.45 76.64
CA LEU A 653 -36.54 -27.28 78.01
C LEU A 653 -37.65 -27.32 79.03
N LYS A 654 -38.85 -26.76 78.76
CA LYS A 654 -40.04 -26.91 79.66
C LYS A 654 -40.56 -28.31 79.70
N ASP A 655 -40.54 -29.07 78.63
CA ASP A 655 -40.89 -30.49 78.59
C ASP A 655 -39.84 -31.37 79.28
N ALA A 656 -38.57 -31.03 79.25
CA ALA A 656 -37.48 -31.70 79.96
C ALA A 656 -37.55 -31.44 81.46
N GLU A 657 -37.85 -30.19 81.90
CA GLU A 657 -38.07 -29.91 83.34
C GLU A 657 -39.32 -30.58 83.90
N SER A 658 -40.40 -30.78 83.14
CA SER A 658 -41.58 -31.49 83.53
C SER A 658 -41.36 -33.03 83.68
N GLN A 659 -40.49 -33.60 82.84
CA GLN A 659 -40.10 -35.02 82.90
C GLN A 659 -39.10 -35.31 84.01
N ASP A 660 -38.19 -34.41 84.38
CA ASP A 660 -37.30 -34.56 85.53
C ASP A 660 -38.03 -34.34 86.85
N ALA A 661 -39.06 -33.46 86.92
CA ALA A 661 -39.94 -33.38 88.13
C ALA A 661 -40.74 -34.64 88.38
N GLN A 662 -41.20 -35.39 87.37
CA GLN A 662 -41.85 -36.68 87.51
C GLN A 662 -40.88 -37.79 87.90
N LYS A 663 -39.64 -37.80 87.42
CA LYS A 663 -38.63 -38.80 87.85
C LYS A 663 -38.12 -38.61 89.25
N VAL A 664 -38.11 -37.40 89.81
CA VAL A 664 -37.73 -37.12 91.22
C VAL A 664 -38.84 -37.54 92.20
N THR A 665 -40.14 -37.52 91.82
CA THR A 665 -41.24 -38.00 92.59
C THR A 665 -41.28 -39.56 92.68
N GLU A 666 -41.01 -40.24 91.54
CA GLU A 666 -40.96 -41.73 91.56
C GLU A 666 -39.71 -42.27 92.27
N LYS A 667 -38.59 -41.56 92.34
CA LYS A 667 -37.42 -41.96 93.14
C LYS A 667 -37.60 -41.78 94.67
N LYS A 668 -38.43 -40.84 95.14
CA LYS A 668 -38.74 -40.66 96.54
C LYS A 668 -39.68 -41.70 97.06
N ASP A 669 -40.63 -42.22 96.29
CA ASP A 669 -41.55 -43.31 96.71
C ASP A 669 -40.86 -44.69 96.70
N SER A 670 -39.74 -44.88 95.93
CA SER A 670 -39.00 -46.16 95.94
C SER A 670 -37.92 -46.27 97.05
N GLU A 671 -37.54 -45.18 97.72
CA GLU A 671 -36.60 -45.19 98.84
C GLU A 671 -37.28 -45.28 100.20
N GLN A 672 -38.61 -44.96 100.28
CA GLN A 672 -39.38 -45.21 101.56
C GLN A 672 -39.86 -46.65 101.76
N THR A 673 -39.80 -47.48 100.67
CA THR A 673 -40.22 -48.88 100.76
C THR A 673 -39.08 -49.89 101.08
N LYS A 674 -37.84 -49.41 101.28
CA LYS A 674 -36.65 -50.22 101.60
C LYS A 674 -36.04 -49.99 103.00
N GLN A 675 -36.76 -49.30 103.91
CA GLN A 675 -36.37 -49.15 105.30
C GLN A 675 -37.30 -49.81 106.28
N GLU A 676 -38.25 -50.69 105.82
CA GLU A 676 -39.05 -51.59 106.69
C GLU A 676 -38.99 -53.03 106.16
N GLU A 677 -37.76 -53.58 106.01
CA GLU A 677 -37.50 -55.03 106.16
C GLU A 677 -36.05 -55.26 106.62
#